data_92b853a2cd979fcd586585e779a6a0af
#
_entry.id   92b853a2cd979fcd586585e779a6a0af
#
_cell.length_a   1.000
_cell.length_b   1.000
_cell.length_c   1.000
_cell.angle_alpha   90.00
_cell.angle_beta   90.00
_cell.angle_gamma   90.00
#
_symmetry.space_group_name_H-M   'P 1'
#
loop_
_entity.id
_entity.type
_entity.pdbx_description
1 polymer ?
#
loop_
_entity_poly.entity_id
_entity_poly.type
_entity_poly.pdbx_seq_one_letter_code
_entity_poly.pdbx_strand_id
1 'polypeptide(L)'
;MANLIITKPLLALRGVLIFPGMIANLDVGREKSIAAIDAAEGTDKQIILVGQKQPEQANVAADDLYEWGVLANIKQRLQLPNGAVRLLVEGLERVHVLNAVEVHENEQDFFVGEVEVVPADDAVDAEAEGLRRLLLDAFEQWVLLTKKVNPDTVQSLKSRTDLSKVPDIIVGYLPLSLTEKEELLEMAPLKLRLRKLYEILVREQEIADVAKNISEQVHQQVEQNQKEYYLREQIKAISKELGENEDVQAEIADYKEQMSKLKMPQNVAEKINKELGRLAKMPPMTPEGAVIRTYIDSLLALPWGKFTKDNFDIDKAQDVLDKDHYGLKKVKERILEYLAVRALSKSTRGPILCLVGPPGVGKTSLASSIAKAIKRKFTRISLGGVRDEAEIRGHRRTYIGSMPGRIIHGMQTCGCMNPVFLLDEIDKMASDFRGDPASALLEVLDSEQNNSFSDHFIEFPFDLSHVFWIVTANAVDTIPPALLDRLEIIQLSSYTDEEKVKIAQLHLLPKELKLNGLEKYKVSVSEKAIRRVIHDYTREAGVRNLERKLAGICRKVAFKIVKGKSKGAQVTEKNLEKYLGPVIYLDDDISLKSSVGVANGLAWTSVGGELLKVEVLAFKGKGNLTLTGQLGDVMKESAQAGYTYIRSRAEALGIAANFGETMDIHIHLPEGAVPKDGPSAGVTMVTAMVSALTGKKVKGKLAMTGEISLSGKVWPVGGIKEKMLAAYRYGVKTVLLPKRNMQDLDELPENIRKEMQFIPVEHLDDVLKLALEDKNE
;
A
#
# COMPACT_ATOMS: atom_id res chain seq x y z
N MET A 1 -51.11 19.39 9.20
CA MET A 1 -52.09 18.62 9.99
C MET A 1 -51.43 18.32 11.31
N ALA A 2 -52.10 18.45 12.47
CA ALA A 2 -51.49 18.08 13.74
C ALA A 2 -51.25 16.59 13.71
N ASN A 3 -50.03 16.14 14.00
CA ASN A 3 -49.69 14.74 14.03
C ASN A 3 -50.48 14.08 15.21
N LEU A 4 -51.13 12.98 14.94
CA LEU A 4 -51.98 12.29 15.91
C LEU A 4 -51.08 11.50 16.88
N ILE A 5 -51.05 11.88 18.15
CA ILE A 5 -50.38 11.12 19.19
C ILE A 5 -51.34 10.08 19.74
N ILE A 6 -50.96 8.82 19.78
CA ILE A 6 -51.71 7.71 20.30
C ILE A 6 -50.88 6.90 21.29
N THR A 7 -51.56 6.29 22.24
CA THR A 7 -50.93 5.39 23.19
C THR A 7 -51.51 3.98 23.01
N LYS A 8 -50.64 3.00 22.72
CA LYS A 8 -51.05 1.62 22.42
C LYS A 8 -50.03 0.62 22.99
N PRO A 9 -50.46 -0.65 23.20
CA PRO A 9 -49.54 -1.72 23.51
C PRO A 9 -48.46 -1.86 22.44
N LEU A 10 -47.22 -2.11 22.88
CA LEU A 10 -46.03 -2.17 22.01
C LEU A 10 -45.42 -3.57 22.06
N LEU A 11 -45.16 -4.12 20.89
CA LEU A 11 -44.53 -5.42 20.68
C LEU A 11 -43.12 -5.24 20.12
N ALA A 12 -42.12 -5.67 20.88
CA ALA A 12 -40.71 -5.70 20.42
C ALA A 12 -40.46 -6.87 19.46
N LEU A 13 -40.10 -6.57 18.21
CA LEU A 13 -39.84 -7.56 17.18
C LEU A 13 -38.38 -7.97 17.19
N ARG A 14 -38.11 -9.27 17.06
CA ARG A 14 -36.76 -9.85 17.05
C ARG A 14 -36.32 -10.18 15.63
N GLY A 15 -35.43 -9.39 15.05
CA GLY A 15 -34.81 -9.66 13.73
C GLY A 15 -35.75 -9.51 12.54
N VAL A 16 -36.96 -8.99 12.74
CA VAL A 16 -37.95 -8.76 11.70
C VAL A 16 -38.52 -7.35 11.88
N LEU A 17 -38.76 -6.68 10.75
CA LEU A 17 -39.48 -5.40 10.72
C LEU A 17 -40.69 -5.55 9.82
N ILE A 18 -41.79 -4.95 10.22
CA ILE A 18 -43.01 -4.90 9.44
C ILE A 18 -43.17 -3.49 8.87
N PHE A 19 -43.63 -3.41 7.65
CA PHE A 19 -43.88 -2.15 6.96
C PHE A 19 -45.37 -1.93 6.73
N PRO A 20 -45.82 -0.68 6.51
CA PRO A 20 -47.19 -0.42 6.13
C PRO A 20 -47.64 -1.20 4.89
N GLY A 21 -48.82 -1.79 4.94
CA GLY A 21 -49.34 -2.61 3.86
C GLY A 21 -48.83 -4.05 3.79
N MET A 22 -47.89 -4.45 4.66
CA MET A 22 -47.44 -5.83 4.78
C MET A 22 -48.34 -6.65 5.66
N ILE A 23 -48.56 -7.91 5.28
CA ILE A 23 -49.22 -8.92 6.11
C ILE A 23 -48.17 -9.97 6.48
N ALA A 24 -47.97 -10.19 7.77
CA ALA A 24 -46.96 -11.14 8.23
C ALA A 24 -47.45 -12.01 9.40
N ASN A 25 -46.89 -13.22 9.45
CA ASN A 25 -47.04 -14.10 10.60
C ASN A 25 -45.87 -13.90 11.55
N LEU A 26 -46.15 -13.61 12.82
CA LEU A 26 -45.19 -13.44 13.88
C LEU A 26 -45.37 -14.55 14.92
N ASP A 27 -44.33 -15.27 15.25
CA ASP A 27 -44.32 -16.24 16.33
C ASP A 27 -43.77 -15.56 17.60
N VAL A 28 -44.64 -15.36 18.57
CA VAL A 28 -44.37 -14.61 19.80
C VAL A 28 -44.34 -15.55 20.99
N GLY A 29 -43.20 -15.62 21.68
CA GLY A 29 -43.02 -16.54 22.81
C GLY A 29 -42.61 -15.87 24.13
N ARG A 30 -42.33 -14.54 24.14
CA ARG A 30 -41.98 -13.83 25.35
C ARG A 30 -43.24 -13.44 26.14
N GLU A 31 -43.21 -13.64 27.46
CA GLU A 31 -44.34 -13.33 28.33
C GLU A 31 -44.83 -11.88 28.22
N LYS A 32 -43.91 -10.91 28.27
CA LYS A 32 -44.22 -9.49 28.06
C LYS A 32 -44.85 -9.18 26.71
N SER A 33 -44.41 -9.89 25.68
CA SER A 33 -44.95 -9.74 24.32
C SER A 33 -46.34 -10.34 24.17
N ILE A 34 -46.61 -11.45 24.85
CA ILE A 34 -47.95 -12.09 24.89
C ILE A 34 -48.90 -11.18 25.67
N ALA A 35 -48.48 -10.62 26.80
CA ALA A 35 -49.26 -9.66 27.58
C ALA A 35 -49.64 -8.41 26.76
N ALA A 36 -48.71 -7.87 25.96
CA ALA A 36 -48.99 -6.75 25.04
C ALA A 36 -50.07 -7.10 24.00
N ILE A 37 -50.06 -8.34 23.47
CA ILE A 37 -51.08 -8.86 22.54
C ILE A 37 -52.44 -8.97 23.26
N ASP A 38 -52.47 -9.52 24.47
CA ASP A 38 -53.70 -9.66 25.26
C ASP A 38 -54.33 -8.29 25.55
N ALA A 39 -53.51 -7.29 25.91
CA ALA A 39 -53.97 -5.92 26.13
C ALA A 39 -54.51 -5.26 24.84
N ALA A 40 -53.88 -5.52 23.70
CA ALA A 40 -54.33 -4.99 22.39
C ALA A 40 -55.66 -5.64 21.96
N GLU A 41 -55.84 -6.95 22.15
CA GLU A 41 -57.08 -7.64 21.83
C GLU A 41 -58.27 -7.20 22.72
N GLY A 42 -58.00 -6.82 23.96
CA GLY A 42 -58.99 -6.26 24.89
C GLY A 42 -59.52 -4.89 24.50
N THR A 43 -58.88 -4.22 23.52
CA THR A 43 -59.23 -2.87 23.04
C THR A 43 -59.72 -2.90 21.59
N ASP A 44 -58.96 -2.29 20.70
CA ASP A 44 -59.30 -2.11 19.27
C ASP A 44 -58.48 -2.98 18.32
N LYS A 45 -57.75 -3.98 18.84
CA LYS A 45 -56.86 -4.90 18.13
C LYS A 45 -55.71 -4.22 17.40
N GLN A 46 -55.35 -3.02 17.82
CA GLN A 46 -54.21 -2.30 17.30
C GLN A 46 -52.99 -2.46 18.24
N ILE A 47 -51.83 -2.70 17.66
CA ILE A 47 -50.59 -2.87 18.38
C ILE A 47 -49.44 -2.15 17.63
N ILE A 48 -48.50 -1.58 18.38
CA ILE A 48 -47.32 -0.97 17.83
C ILE A 48 -46.26 -2.04 17.69
N LEU A 49 -45.70 -2.17 16.50
CA LEU A 49 -44.60 -3.10 16.20
C LEU A 49 -43.29 -2.31 16.02
N VAL A 50 -42.31 -2.58 16.89
CA VAL A 50 -41.00 -1.89 16.86
C VAL A 50 -39.88 -2.91 16.85
N GLY A 51 -38.86 -2.67 16.04
CA GLY A 51 -37.66 -3.52 15.96
C GLY A 51 -36.79 -3.38 17.20
N GLN A 52 -36.19 -4.48 17.61
CA GLN A 52 -35.16 -4.52 18.64
C GLN A 52 -33.79 -4.28 18.02
N LYS A 53 -32.97 -3.35 18.57
CA LYS A 53 -31.65 -3.01 18.03
C LYS A 53 -30.69 -4.20 18.01
N GLN A 54 -30.72 -5.03 19.06
CA GLN A 54 -29.89 -6.24 19.16
C GLN A 54 -30.76 -7.49 19.18
N PRO A 55 -30.89 -8.25 18.09
CA PRO A 55 -31.78 -9.42 18.03
C PRO A 55 -31.45 -10.54 19.02
N GLU A 56 -30.23 -10.61 19.53
CA GLU A 56 -29.77 -11.69 20.42
C GLU A 56 -30.12 -11.44 21.90
N GLN A 57 -30.48 -10.22 22.28
CA GLN A 57 -30.80 -9.84 23.63
C GLN A 57 -32.15 -10.43 24.06
N ALA A 58 -32.15 -11.19 25.16
CA ALA A 58 -33.35 -11.85 25.64
C ALA A 58 -34.27 -10.89 26.43
N ASN A 59 -33.71 -10.08 27.34
CA ASN A 59 -34.42 -9.06 28.10
C ASN A 59 -34.22 -7.71 27.41
N VAL A 60 -35.29 -7.14 26.92
CA VAL A 60 -35.33 -5.89 26.16
C VAL A 60 -35.81 -4.78 27.10
N ALA A 61 -35.06 -3.68 27.19
CA ALA A 61 -35.47 -2.43 27.79
C ALA A 61 -36.02 -1.47 26.73
N ALA A 62 -36.66 -0.39 27.16
CA ALA A 62 -37.19 0.61 26.20
C ALA A 62 -36.09 1.22 25.31
N ASP A 63 -34.90 1.45 25.84
CA ASP A 63 -33.75 2.01 25.10
C ASP A 63 -33.16 1.06 24.04
N ASP A 64 -33.48 -0.23 24.13
CA ASP A 64 -33.05 -1.26 23.20
C ASP A 64 -33.90 -1.30 21.91
N LEU A 65 -34.97 -0.53 21.86
CA LEU A 65 -35.90 -0.45 20.75
C LEU A 65 -35.45 0.64 19.76
N TYR A 66 -35.81 0.44 18.49
CA TYR A 66 -35.69 1.51 17.49
C TYR A 66 -36.73 2.62 17.76
N GLU A 67 -36.46 3.80 17.23
CA GLU A 67 -37.34 4.97 17.40
C GLU A 67 -38.51 4.96 16.42
N TRP A 68 -38.39 4.16 15.36
CA TRP A 68 -39.47 4.03 14.37
C TRP A 68 -40.15 2.65 14.49
N GLY A 69 -41.42 2.63 14.18
CA GLY A 69 -42.23 1.43 14.20
C GLY A 69 -43.41 1.52 13.25
N VAL A 70 -44.31 0.55 13.39
CA VAL A 70 -45.53 0.48 12.59
C VAL A 70 -46.70 0.19 13.49
N LEU A 71 -47.74 0.97 13.36
CA LEU A 71 -49.05 0.66 13.91
C LEU A 71 -49.64 -0.48 13.09
N ALA A 72 -50.00 -1.58 13.71
CA ALA A 72 -50.49 -2.77 13.03
C ALA A 72 -51.85 -3.20 13.63
N ASN A 73 -52.66 -3.82 12.78
CA ASN A 73 -53.91 -4.45 13.17
C ASN A 73 -53.73 -5.99 13.32
N ILE A 74 -54.18 -6.53 14.40
CA ILE A 74 -54.19 -7.97 14.64
C ILE A 74 -55.39 -8.60 13.89
N LYS A 75 -55.11 -9.37 12.84
CA LYS A 75 -56.13 -10.05 12.02
C LYS A 75 -56.53 -11.38 12.60
N GLN A 76 -55.58 -12.16 13.10
CA GLN A 76 -55.80 -13.50 13.62
C GLN A 76 -54.77 -13.88 14.64
N ARG A 77 -55.19 -14.58 15.66
CA ARG A 77 -54.34 -15.15 16.73
C ARG A 77 -54.54 -16.68 16.74
N LEU A 78 -53.43 -17.40 16.85
CA LEU A 78 -53.45 -18.85 17.01
C LEU A 78 -52.47 -19.24 18.11
N GLN A 79 -52.96 -19.97 19.11
CA GLN A 79 -52.11 -20.47 20.19
C GLN A 79 -51.42 -21.76 19.75
N LEU A 80 -50.08 -21.81 19.91
CA LEU A 80 -49.26 -22.95 19.54
C LEU A 80 -49.12 -23.91 20.76
N PRO A 81 -48.87 -25.23 20.48
CA PRO A 81 -48.76 -26.23 21.56
C PRO A 81 -47.62 -26.00 22.57
N ASN A 82 -46.62 -25.19 22.19
CA ASN A 82 -45.44 -24.83 23.00
C ASN A 82 -45.67 -23.58 23.87
N GLY A 83 -46.92 -23.07 23.96
CA GLY A 83 -47.25 -21.88 24.70
C GLY A 83 -46.97 -20.54 23.95
N ALA A 84 -46.32 -20.55 22.80
CA ALA A 84 -46.17 -19.37 21.98
C ALA A 84 -47.47 -19.02 21.22
N VAL A 85 -47.56 -17.78 20.78
CA VAL A 85 -48.71 -17.26 20.03
C VAL A 85 -48.23 -16.92 18.61
N ARG A 86 -48.92 -17.49 17.61
CA ARG A 86 -48.76 -17.06 16.20
C ARG A 86 -49.78 -15.96 15.91
N LEU A 87 -49.27 -14.83 15.48
CA LEU A 87 -50.06 -13.64 15.25
C LEU A 87 -50.02 -13.27 13.79
N LEU A 88 -51.15 -13.14 13.12
CA LEU A 88 -51.25 -12.56 11.81
C LEU A 88 -51.53 -11.07 11.94
N VAL A 89 -50.58 -10.24 11.52
CA VAL A 89 -50.68 -8.79 11.63
C VAL A 89 -50.64 -8.13 10.23
N GLU A 90 -51.37 -7.03 10.11
CA GLU A 90 -51.32 -6.14 8.96
C GLU A 90 -50.79 -4.78 9.40
N GLY A 91 -49.64 -4.34 8.84
CA GLY A 91 -49.09 -3.00 9.05
C GLY A 91 -50.02 -1.92 8.47
N LEU A 92 -50.36 -0.94 9.24
CA LEU A 92 -51.25 0.18 8.84
C LEU A 92 -50.44 1.41 8.45
N GLU A 93 -49.82 2.06 9.44
CA GLU A 93 -49.12 3.35 9.28
C GLU A 93 -47.80 3.36 10.04
N ARG A 94 -46.88 4.21 9.63
CA ARG A 94 -45.63 4.47 10.34
C ARG A 94 -45.92 5.22 11.62
N VAL A 95 -45.13 4.91 12.64
CA VAL A 95 -45.18 5.64 13.90
C VAL A 95 -43.77 5.98 14.38
N HIS A 96 -43.62 7.17 14.90
CA HIS A 96 -42.40 7.57 15.62
C HIS A 96 -42.66 7.42 17.11
N VAL A 97 -41.82 6.65 17.77
CA VAL A 97 -41.94 6.35 19.21
C VAL A 97 -41.42 7.54 20.01
N LEU A 98 -42.29 8.25 20.68
CA LEU A 98 -41.93 9.38 21.53
C LEU A 98 -41.48 8.90 22.91
N ASN A 99 -42.19 7.89 23.44
CA ASN A 99 -41.86 7.29 24.72
C ASN A 99 -42.35 5.84 24.75
N ALA A 100 -41.56 4.95 25.35
CA ALA A 100 -41.95 3.57 25.58
C ALA A 100 -41.78 3.25 27.09
N VAL A 101 -42.86 2.86 27.74
CA VAL A 101 -42.88 2.61 29.17
C VAL A 101 -43.35 1.19 29.45
N GLU A 102 -42.70 0.52 30.37
CA GLU A 102 -43.17 -0.76 30.89
C GLU A 102 -44.29 -0.53 31.89
N VAL A 103 -45.44 -1.12 31.65
CA VAL A 103 -46.63 -0.97 32.47
C VAL A 103 -46.98 -2.34 33.09
N HIS A 104 -47.35 -2.33 34.34
CA HIS A 104 -47.84 -3.51 35.06
C HIS A 104 -49.37 -3.45 35.14
N GLU A 105 -50.05 -4.31 34.41
CA GLU A 105 -51.52 -4.39 34.42
C GLU A 105 -51.96 -5.86 34.45
N ASN A 106 -52.98 -6.18 35.26
CA ASN A 106 -53.51 -7.54 35.42
C ASN A 106 -52.45 -8.61 35.76
N GLU A 107 -51.50 -8.29 36.66
CA GLU A 107 -50.38 -9.16 37.05
C GLU A 107 -49.38 -9.50 35.92
N GLN A 108 -49.39 -8.73 34.84
CA GLN A 108 -48.47 -8.92 33.69
C GLN A 108 -47.78 -7.63 33.33
N ASP A 109 -46.48 -7.74 32.98
CA ASP A 109 -45.68 -6.63 32.51
C ASP A 109 -45.64 -6.60 30.96
N PHE A 110 -45.89 -5.45 30.38
CA PHE A 110 -45.77 -5.25 28.95
C PHE A 110 -45.40 -3.80 28.59
N PHE A 111 -44.93 -3.58 27.38
CA PHE A 111 -44.61 -2.24 26.90
C PHE A 111 -45.84 -1.53 26.34
N VAL A 112 -45.98 -0.26 26.68
CA VAL A 112 -46.93 0.68 26.11
C VAL A 112 -46.13 1.82 25.47
N GLY A 113 -46.36 2.09 24.21
CA GLY A 113 -45.73 3.17 23.48
C GLY A 113 -46.63 4.37 23.27
N GLU A 114 -46.15 5.55 23.62
CA GLU A 114 -46.71 6.82 23.16
C GLU A 114 -46.04 7.16 21.84
N VAL A 115 -46.81 7.18 20.77
CA VAL A 115 -46.27 7.31 19.42
C VAL A 115 -47.01 8.40 18.62
N GLU A 116 -46.24 9.04 17.78
CA GLU A 116 -46.75 9.98 16.79
C GLU A 116 -47.01 9.24 15.49
N VAL A 117 -48.26 9.25 15.05
CA VAL A 117 -48.63 8.62 13.78
C VAL A 117 -48.20 9.52 12.62
N VAL A 118 -47.36 8.99 11.73
CA VAL A 118 -46.88 9.69 10.56
C VAL A 118 -47.73 9.26 9.36
N PRO A 119 -48.62 10.16 8.88
CA PRO A 119 -49.51 9.83 7.79
C PRO A 119 -48.73 9.54 6.52
N ALA A 120 -49.24 8.63 5.67
CA ALA A 120 -48.64 8.33 4.39
C ALA A 120 -48.53 9.60 3.52
N ASP A 121 -47.36 9.83 2.92
CA ASP A 121 -47.15 10.87 1.94
C ASP A 121 -47.72 10.40 0.57
N ASP A 122 -48.95 10.71 0.30
CA ASP A 122 -49.64 10.36 -0.93
C ASP A 122 -49.54 11.41 -2.03
N ALA A 123 -48.61 12.36 -1.90
CA ALA A 123 -48.38 13.40 -2.92
C ALA A 123 -47.82 12.77 -4.19
N VAL A 124 -48.70 12.41 -5.09
CA VAL A 124 -48.36 11.81 -6.41
C VAL A 124 -48.10 12.92 -7.41
N ASP A 125 -46.85 13.19 -7.69
CA ASP A 125 -46.45 13.99 -8.83
C ASP A 125 -45.80 13.10 -9.92
N ALA A 126 -45.52 13.73 -11.08
CA ALA A 126 -44.90 13.02 -12.20
C ALA A 126 -43.55 12.35 -11.86
N GLU A 127 -42.79 12.92 -10.91
CA GLU A 127 -41.52 12.39 -10.45
C GLU A 127 -41.70 11.11 -9.61
N ALA A 128 -42.64 11.13 -8.66
CA ALA A 128 -42.95 9.96 -7.83
C ALA A 128 -43.45 8.79 -8.68
N GLU A 129 -44.30 9.05 -9.65
CA GLU A 129 -44.79 8.05 -10.60
C GLU A 129 -43.65 7.50 -11.49
N GLY A 130 -42.72 8.36 -11.93
CA GLY A 130 -41.54 7.94 -12.70
C GLY A 130 -40.62 7.01 -11.86
N LEU A 131 -40.34 7.38 -10.62
CA LEU A 131 -39.54 6.59 -9.69
C LEU A 131 -40.21 5.25 -9.36
N ARG A 132 -41.53 5.23 -9.19
CA ARG A 132 -42.29 3.99 -8.98
C ARG A 132 -42.15 3.02 -10.16
N ARG A 133 -42.26 3.50 -11.39
CA ARG A 133 -42.07 2.65 -12.57
C ARG A 133 -40.69 2.08 -12.64
N LEU A 134 -39.66 2.90 -12.46
CA LEU A 134 -38.27 2.44 -12.40
C LEU A 134 -38.06 1.39 -11.31
N LEU A 135 -38.63 1.59 -10.11
CA LEU A 135 -38.56 0.65 -9.01
C LEU A 135 -39.21 -0.70 -9.35
N LEU A 136 -40.42 -0.68 -9.94
CA LEU A 136 -41.13 -1.89 -10.31
C LEU A 136 -40.42 -2.66 -11.44
N ASP A 137 -39.86 -1.97 -12.42
CA ASP A 137 -39.08 -2.60 -13.48
C ASP A 137 -37.79 -3.22 -12.92
N ALA A 138 -37.10 -2.53 -12.02
CA ALA A 138 -35.95 -3.08 -11.33
C ALA A 138 -36.34 -4.29 -10.46
N PHE A 139 -37.44 -4.24 -9.74
CA PHE A 139 -37.92 -5.36 -8.94
C PHE A 139 -38.28 -6.57 -9.83
N GLU A 140 -38.91 -6.36 -10.97
CA GLU A 140 -39.22 -7.42 -11.94
C GLU A 140 -37.94 -8.12 -12.44
N GLN A 141 -36.89 -7.34 -12.77
CA GLN A 141 -35.60 -7.90 -13.18
C GLN A 141 -34.96 -8.72 -12.04
N TRP A 142 -34.98 -8.22 -10.82
CA TRP A 142 -34.45 -8.94 -9.66
C TRP A 142 -35.20 -10.24 -9.40
N VAL A 143 -36.55 -10.26 -9.54
CA VAL A 143 -37.39 -11.48 -9.43
C VAL A 143 -37.04 -12.49 -10.49
N LEU A 144 -36.83 -12.06 -11.74
CA LEU A 144 -36.43 -12.94 -12.85
C LEU A 144 -35.02 -13.54 -12.61
N LEU A 145 -34.09 -12.78 -12.10
CA LEU A 145 -32.74 -13.25 -11.81
C LEU A 145 -32.68 -14.21 -10.63
N THR A 146 -33.38 -13.92 -9.55
CA THR A 146 -33.30 -14.72 -8.32
C THR A 146 -34.26 -15.88 -8.25
N LYS A 147 -35.40 -15.81 -8.96
CA LYS A 147 -36.52 -16.79 -8.92
C LYS A 147 -37.06 -17.07 -7.51
N LYS A 148 -36.81 -16.15 -6.54
CA LYS A 148 -37.25 -16.32 -5.15
C LYS A 148 -38.65 -15.83 -4.87
N VAL A 149 -39.24 -15.04 -5.76
CA VAL A 149 -40.58 -14.46 -5.63
C VAL A 149 -41.41 -14.85 -6.82
N ASN A 150 -42.72 -15.14 -6.59
CA ASN A 150 -43.64 -15.49 -7.67
C ASN A 150 -43.82 -14.27 -8.59
N PRO A 151 -43.70 -14.43 -9.93
CA PRO A 151 -43.95 -13.35 -10.90
C PRO A 151 -45.31 -12.67 -10.76
N ASP A 152 -46.34 -13.38 -10.30
CA ASP A 152 -47.67 -12.84 -10.06
C ASP A 152 -47.67 -11.70 -9.00
N THR A 153 -46.69 -11.71 -8.10
CA THR A 153 -46.48 -10.64 -7.11
C THR A 153 -46.17 -9.33 -7.77
N VAL A 154 -45.36 -9.33 -8.82
CA VAL A 154 -45.00 -8.12 -9.58
C VAL A 154 -46.23 -7.53 -10.26
N GLN A 155 -47.05 -8.40 -10.88
CA GLN A 155 -48.30 -7.97 -11.52
C GLN A 155 -49.27 -7.38 -10.49
N SER A 156 -49.40 -7.98 -9.31
CA SER A 156 -50.20 -7.48 -8.21
C SER A 156 -49.74 -6.07 -7.76
N LEU A 157 -48.40 -5.85 -7.66
CA LEU A 157 -47.82 -4.54 -7.29
C LEU A 157 -48.03 -3.50 -8.39
N LYS A 158 -47.97 -3.87 -9.68
CA LYS A 158 -48.22 -2.97 -10.80
C LYS A 158 -49.67 -2.49 -10.85
N SER A 159 -50.60 -3.30 -10.41
CA SER A 159 -52.06 -3.00 -10.41
C SER A 159 -52.53 -2.20 -9.19
N ARG A 160 -51.69 -1.98 -8.18
CA ARG A 160 -52.04 -1.22 -6.97
C ARG A 160 -52.15 0.26 -7.25
N THR A 161 -53.21 0.86 -6.69
CA THR A 161 -53.45 2.31 -6.73
C THR A 161 -52.75 3.05 -5.59
N ASP A 162 -52.41 2.37 -4.51
CA ASP A 162 -51.82 2.87 -3.27
C ASP A 162 -50.30 3.00 -3.43
N LEU A 163 -49.84 4.14 -3.93
CA LEU A 163 -48.45 4.38 -4.33
C LEU A 163 -47.48 4.37 -3.15
N SER A 164 -47.92 4.84 -1.99
CA SER A 164 -47.10 4.92 -0.78
C SER A 164 -46.71 3.55 -0.19
N LYS A 165 -47.55 2.52 -0.45
CA LYS A 165 -47.34 1.16 0.07
C LYS A 165 -46.50 0.25 -0.82
N VAL A 166 -46.33 0.61 -2.11
CA VAL A 166 -45.56 -0.22 -3.05
C VAL A 166 -44.11 -0.43 -2.62
N PRO A 167 -43.33 0.63 -2.27
CA PRO A 167 -41.96 0.42 -1.80
C PRO A 167 -41.90 -0.40 -0.53
N ASP A 168 -42.82 -0.21 0.39
CA ASP A 168 -42.88 -0.88 1.68
C ASP A 168 -43.10 -2.40 1.54
N ILE A 169 -43.94 -2.79 0.59
CA ILE A 169 -44.16 -4.21 0.29
C ILE A 169 -42.94 -4.86 -0.39
N ILE A 170 -42.27 -4.13 -1.27
CA ILE A 170 -41.06 -4.61 -1.96
C ILE A 170 -39.95 -4.91 -0.96
N VAL A 171 -39.76 -4.05 0.05
CA VAL A 171 -38.77 -4.25 1.12
C VAL A 171 -38.92 -5.62 1.80
N GLY A 172 -40.14 -6.13 1.93
CA GLY A 172 -40.42 -7.43 2.53
C GLY A 172 -39.86 -8.63 1.76
N TYR A 173 -39.64 -8.48 0.46
CA TYR A 173 -39.10 -9.54 -0.40
C TYR A 173 -37.59 -9.51 -0.54
N LEU A 174 -36.95 -8.38 -0.19
CA LEU A 174 -35.52 -8.20 -0.35
C LEU A 174 -34.73 -8.73 0.84
N PRO A 175 -33.54 -9.32 0.60
CA PRO A 175 -32.68 -9.86 1.66
C PRO A 175 -31.85 -8.76 2.35
N LEU A 176 -32.52 -7.72 2.83
CA LEU A 176 -31.89 -6.58 3.48
C LEU A 176 -31.59 -6.85 4.96
N SER A 177 -30.52 -6.24 5.43
CA SER A 177 -30.17 -6.20 6.86
C SER A 177 -31.23 -5.44 7.66
N LEU A 178 -31.28 -5.71 8.98
CA LEU A 178 -32.21 -5.04 9.87
C LEU A 178 -32.01 -3.51 9.85
N THR A 179 -30.77 -3.09 9.81
CA THR A 179 -30.39 -1.67 9.78
C THR A 179 -30.87 -0.98 8.49
N GLU A 180 -30.69 -1.62 7.34
CA GLU A 180 -31.17 -1.08 6.05
C GLU A 180 -32.70 -0.99 5.99
N LYS A 181 -33.39 -1.96 6.61
CA LYS A 181 -34.84 -1.93 6.74
C LYS A 181 -35.31 -0.80 7.66
N GLU A 182 -34.58 -0.56 8.76
CA GLU A 182 -34.90 0.54 9.67
C GLU A 182 -34.70 1.90 9.00
N GLU A 183 -33.60 2.10 8.28
CA GLU A 183 -33.37 3.31 7.49
C GLU A 183 -34.52 3.60 6.52
N LEU A 184 -35.06 2.55 5.87
CA LEU A 184 -36.19 2.69 4.96
C LEU A 184 -37.51 2.95 5.69
N LEU A 185 -37.68 2.44 6.90
CA LEU A 185 -38.85 2.70 7.73
C LEU A 185 -38.87 4.14 8.23
N GLU A 186 -37.71 4.69 8.62
CA GLU A 186 -37.53 6.06 9.08
C GLU A 186 -37.81 7.09 7.99
N MET A 187 -37.59 6.74 6.71
CA MET A 187 -37.80 7.63 5.58
C MET A 187 -39.31 7.87 5.32
N ALA A 188 -39.92 8.83 6.00
CA ALA A 188 -41.33 9.19 5.79
C ALA A 188 -41.66 9.71 4.38
N PRO A 189 -40.85 10.59 3.72
CA PRO A 189 -41.16 11.11 2.37
C PRO A 189 -41.08 10.00 1.30
N LEU A 190 -42.15 9.83 0.52
CA LEU A 190 -42.27 8.78 -0.49
C LEU A 190 -41.16 8.79 -1.54
N LYS A 191 -40.80 9.98 -2.06
CA LYS A 191 -39.76 10.10 -3.09
C LYS A 191 -38.39 9.63 -2.62
N LEU A 192 -38.04 9.95 -1.39
CA LEU A 192 -36.76 9.53 -0.80
C LEU A 192 -36.70 8.01 -0.65
N ARG A 193 -37.81 7.39 -0.17
CA ARG A 193 -37.92 5.92 -0.08
C ARG A 193 -37.80 5.24 -1.45
N LEU A 194 -38.51 5.75 -2.44
CA LEU A 194 -38.46 5.22 -3.81
C LEU A 194 -37.04 5.26 -4.39
N ARG A 195 -36.32 6.39 -4.23
CA ARG A 195 -34.94 6.54 -4.66
C ARG A 195 -34.00 5.57 -3.92
N LYS A 196 -34.04 5.58 -2.61
CA LYS A 196 -33.19 4.72 -1.79
C LYS A 196 -33.43 3.25 -2.08
N LEU A 197 -34.69 2.84 -2.19
CA LEU A 197 -35.03 1.45 -2.51
C LEU A 197 -34.62 1.04 -3.91
N TYR A 198 -34.68 1.97 -4.88
CA TYR A 198 -34.21 1.74 -6.23
C TYR A 198 -32.68 1.52 -6.25
N GLU A 199 -31.89 2.34 -5.54
CA GLU A 199 -30.45 2.17 -5.39
C GLU A 199 -30.10 0.81 -4.78
N ILE A 200 -30.81 0.43 -3.73
CA ILE A 200 -30.64 -0.89 -3.09
C ILE A 200 -30.97 -2.02 -4.07
N LEU A 201 -32.04 -1.90 -4.83
CA LEU A 201 -32.47 -2.92 -5.79
C LEU A 201 -31.48 -3.09 -6.93
N VAL A 202 -30.91 -2.01 -7.45
CA VAL A 202 -29.84 -2.09 -8.46
C VAL A 202 -28.62 -2.84 -7.89
N ARG A 203 -28.21 -2.53 -6.67
CA ARG A 203 -27.12 -3.26 -5.99
C ARG A 203 -27.44 -4.74 -5.84
N GLU A 204 -28.66 -5.09 -5.42
CA GLU A 204 -29.09 -6.48 -5.25
C GLU A 204 -29.20 -7.22 -6.58
N GLN A 205 -29.50 -6.52 -7.68
CA GLN A 205 -29.46 -7.10 -9.03
C GLN A 205 -28.03 -7.45 -9.45
N GLU A 206 -27.07 -6.53 -9.23
CA GLU A 206 -25.66 -6.79 -9.54
C GLU A 206 -25.12 -7.99 -8.77
N ILE A 207 -25.46 -8.10 -7.47
CA ILE A 207 -25.09 -9.23 -6.64
C ILE A 207 -25.72 -10.54 -7.17
N ALA A 208 -27.00 -10.50 -7.55
CA ALA A 208 -27.72 -11.68 -8.09
C ALA A 208 -27.15 -12.13 -9.43
N ASP A 209 -26.75 -11.20 -10.30
CA ASP A 209 -26.16 -11.51 -11.60
C ASP A 209 -24.75 -12.12 -11.45
N VAL A 210 -23.93 -11.60 -10.55
CA VAL A 210 -22.64 -12.19 -10.20
C VAL A 210 -22.81 -13.58 -9.60
N ALA A 211 -23.77 -13.76 -8.68
CA ALA A 211 -24.05 -15.05 -8.06
C ALA A 211 -24.51 -16.08 -9.10
N LYS A 212 -25.34 -15.68 -10.07
CA LYS A 212 -25.77 -16.53 -11.19
C LYS A 212 -24.59 -16.97 -12.06
N ASN A 213 -23.74 -16.02 -12.45
CA ASN A 213 -22.56 -16.30 -13.28
C ASN A 213 -21.59 -17.26 -12.57
N ILE A 214 -21.35 -17.07 -11.27
CA ILE A 214 -20.53 -17.97 -10.45
C ILE A 214 -21.19 -19.36 -10.39
N SER A 215 -22.50 -19.45 -10.18
CA SER A 215 -23.23 -20.72 -10.12
C SER A 215 -23.17 -21.48 -11.44
N GLU A 216 -23.30 -20.79 -12.59
CA GLU A 216 -23.16 -21.38 -13.91
C GLU A 216 -21.72 -21.87 -14.16
N GLN A 217 -20.70 -21.10 -13.75
CA GLN A 217 -19.30 -21.54 -13.83
C GLN A 217 -19.02 -22.75 -12.95
N VAL A 218 -19.54 -22.76 -11.72
CA VAL A 218 -19.41 -23.91 -10.82
C VAL A 218 -20.13 -25.15 -11.39
N HIS A 219 -21.32 -24.98 -11.98
CA HIS A 219 -22.04 -26.10 -12.62
C HIS A 219 -21.25 -26.67 -13.80
N GLN A 220 -20.71 -25.80 -14.67
CA GLN A 220 -19.86 -26.25 -15.79
C GLN A 220 -18.60 -26.96 -15.28
N GLN A 221 -17.99 -26.44 -14.21
CA GLN A 221 -16.81 -27.04 -13.58
C GLN A 221 -17.14 -28.40 -12.96
N VAL A 222 -18.30 -28.54 -12.32
CA VAL A 222 -18.77 -29.82 -11.74
C VAL A 222 -19.07 -30.84 -12.82
N GLU A 223 -19.73 -30.43 -13.91
CA GLU A 223 -19.99 -31.32 -15.05
C GLU A 223 -18.67 -31.75 -15.72
N GLN A 224 -17.73 -30.83 -15.92
CA GLN A 224 -16.40 -31.17 -16.41
C GLN A 224 -15.67 -32.12 -15.46
N ASN A 225 -15.70 -31.87 -14.17
CA ASN A 225 -15.07 -32.73 -13.16
C ASN A 225 -15.72 -34.11 -13.08
N GLN A 226 -17.06 -34.22 -13.21
CA GLN A 226 -17.75 -35.51 -13.27
C GLN A 226 -17.39 -36.28 -14.52
N LYS A 227 -17.34 -35.60 -15.68
CA LYS A 227 -16.92 -36.22 -16.94
C LYS A 227 -15.46 -36.65 -16.90
N GLU A 228 -14.60 -35.84 -16.30
CA GLU A 228 -13.18 -36.15 -16.05
C GLU A 228 -13.03 -37.33 -15.08
N TYR A 229 -13.83 -37.35 -14.01
CA TYR A 229 -13.87 -38.49 -13.06
C TYR A 229 -14.30 -39.78 -13.73
N TYR A 230 -15.36 -39.74 -14.55
CA TYR A 230 -15.85 -40.92 -15.30
C TYR A 230 -14.81 -41.39 -16.31
N LEU A 231 -14.18 -40.47 -17.04
CA LEU A 231 -13.08 -40.80 -17.94
C LEU A 231 -11.84 -41.34 -17.19
N ARG A 232 -11.55 -40.82 -16.02
CA ARG A 232 -10.47 -41.31 -15.14
C ARG A 232 -10.78 -42.73 -14.61
N GLU A 233 -12.00 -43.01 -14.22
CA GLU A 233 -12.38 -44.38 -13.80
C GLU A 233 -12.36 -45.37 -14.98
N GLN A 234 -12.73 -44.94 -16.18
CA GLN A 234 -12.54 -45.74 -17.39
C GLN A 234 -11.06 -45.95 -17.70
N ILE A 235 -10.25 -44.92 -17.65
CA ILE A 235 -8.79 -45.01 -17.80
C ILE A 235 -8.23 -45.97 -16.74
N LYS A 236 -8.66 -45.88 -15.49
CA LYS A 236 -8.22 -46.73 -14.39
C LYS A 236 -8.59 -48.21 -14.57
N ALA A 237 -9.79 -48.46 -15.13
CA ALA A 237 -10.20 -49.82 -15.50
C ALA A 237 -9.35 -50.36 -16.67
N ILE A 238 -9.10 -49.53 -17.68
CA ILE A 238 -8.25 -49.83 -18.84
C ILE A 238 -6.81 -50.00 -18.43
N SER A 239 -6.30 -49.10 -17.55
CA SER A 239 -4.95 -49.14 -17.00
C SER A 239 -4.68 -50.38 -16.14
N LYS A 240 -5.73 -50.90 -15.47
CA LYS A 240 -5.65 -52.14 -14.70
C LYS A 240 -5.58 -53.37 -15.61
N GLU A 241 -6.20 -53.33 -16.80
CA GLU A 241 -6.06 -54.36 -17.81
C GLU A 241 -4.76 -54.26 -18.63
N LEU A 242 -4.18 -53.07 -18.76
CA LEU A 242 -2.93 -52.81 -19.50
C LEU A 242 -1.65 -52.95 -18.66
N GLY A 243 -1.72 -53.25 -17.37
CA GLY A 243 -0.55 -53.53 -16.53
C GLY A 243 0.20 -52.29 -16.05
N GLU A 244 -0.44 -51.12 -15.88
CA GLU A 244 0.16 -49.81 -15.50
C GLU A 244 0.90 -49.74 -14.14
N ASN A 245 1.10 -50.83 -13.48
CA ASN A 245 2.09 -50.91 -12.38
C ASN A 245 3.54 -50.75 -12.87
N GLU A 246 3.76 -50.88 -14.18
CA GLU A 246 5.09 -50.64 -14.78
C GLU A 246 5.47 -49.17 -14.85
N ASP A 247 4.51 -48.25 -15.08
CA ASP A 247 4.79 -46.80 -15.17
C ASP A 247 5.22 -46.19 -13.83
N VAL A 248 4.53 -46.59 -12.72
CA VAL A 248 4.90 -46.11 -11.39
C VAL A 248 6.25 -46.69 -10.97
N GLN A 249 6.55 -47.96 -11.35
CA GLN A 249 7.85 -48.57 -11.09
C GLN A 249 8.98 -47.90 -11.91
N ALA A 250 8.69 -47.52 -13.15
CA ALA A 250 9.63 -46.77 -13.99
C ALA A 250 9.88 -45.35 -13.43
N GLU A 251 8.81 -44.67 -12.98
CA GLU A 251 8.92 -43.37 -12.31
C GLU A 251 9.79 -43.46 -11.03
N ILE A 252 9.56 -44.45 -10.21
CA ILE A 252 10.37 -44.69 -8.98
C ILE A 252 11.82 -45.01 -9.34
N ALA A 253 12.07 -45.76 -10.41
CA ALA A 253 13.42 -46.05 -10.89
C ALA A 253 14.14 -44.78 -11.34
N ASP A 254 13.45 -43.91 -12.06
CA ASP A 254 13.99 -42.61 -12.50
C ASP A 254 14.33 -41.71 -11.29
N TYR A 255 13.43 -41.60 -10.30
CA TYR A 255 13.71 -40.86 -9.06
C TYR A 255 14.96 -41.42 -8.33
N LYS A 256 15.11 -42.73 -8.24
CA LYS A 256 16.30 -43.36 -7.62
C LYS A 256 17.59 -43.10 -8.43
N GLU A 257 17.48 -43.07 -9.77
CA GLU A 257 18.61 -42.71 -10.62
C GLU A 257 19.02 -41.24 -10.42
N GLN A 258 18.04 -40.32 -10.37
CA GLN A 258 18.29 -38.92 -10.07
C GLN A 258 18.92 -38.73 -8.68
N MET A 259 18.44 -39.45 -7.65
CA MET A 259 19.02 -39.46 -6.32
C MET A 259 20.48 -39.88 -6.32
N SER A 260 20.82 -40.90 -7.09
CA SER A 260 22.21 -41.42 -7.16
C SER A 260 23.21 -40.42 -7.71
N LYS A 261 22.75 -39.47 -8.54
CA LYS A 261 23.56 -38.43 -9.13
C LYS A 261 23.78 -37.21 -8.20
N LEU A 262 23.04 -37.15 -7.06
CA LEU A 262 23.08 -36.04 -6.12
C LEU A 262 23.83 -36.46 -4.83
N LYS A 263 24.69 -35.56 -4.36
CA LYS A 263 25.38 -35.73 -3.06
C LYS A 263 24.52 -35.20 -1.92
N MET A 264 23.37 -35.81 -1.71
CA MET A 264 22.47 -35.38 -0.63
C MET A 264 22.84 -36.03 0.73
N PRO A 265 22.45 -35.40 1.85
CA PRO A 265 22.59 -35.98 3.18
C PRO A 265 21.78 -37.28 3.32
N GLN A 266 22.28 -38.21 4.13
CA GLN A 266 21.68 -39.54 4.28
C GLN A 266 20.24 -39.48 4.79
N ASN A 267 19.96 -38.60 5.76
CA ASN A 267 18.62 -38.40 6.31
C ASN A 267 17.58 -37.93 5.24
N VAL A 268 18.02 -37.12 4.28
CA VAL A 268 17.15 -36.66 3.15
C VAL A 268 16.88 -37.84 2.20
N ALA A 269 17.93 -38.59 1.86
CA ALA A 269 17.80 -39.79 1.01
C ALA A 269 16.87 -40.86 1.63
N GLU A 270 16.97 -41.09 2.93
CA GLU A 270 16.09 -42.03 3.66
C GLU A 270 14.62 -41.55 3.62
N LYS A 271 14.38 -40.25 3.80
CA LYS A 271 13.02 -39.70 3.73
C LYS A 271 12.43 -39.83 2.32
N ILE A 272 13.19 -39.47 1.28
CA ILE A 272 12.74 -39.64 -0.09
C ILE A 272 12.40 -41.10 -0.38
N ASN A 273 13.27 -42.06 0.04
CA ASN A 273 12.99 -43.49 -0.12
C ASN A 273 11.71 -43.92 0.61
N LYS A 274 11.43 -43.34 1.78
CA LYS A 274 10.18 -43.61 2.51
C LYS A 274 8.96 -43.08 1.76
N GLU A 275 9.03 -41.88 1.18
CA GLU A 275 7.94 -41.31 0.38
C GLU A 275 7.78 -42.05 -0.95
N LEU A 276 8.85 -42.49 -1.61
CA LEU A 276 8.81 -43.39 -2.78
C LEU A 276 8.14 -44.73 -2.44
N GLY A 277 8.42 -45.27 -1.24
CA GLY A 277 7.75 -46.48 -0.76
C GLY A 277 6.25 -46.32 -0.46
N ARG A 278 5.83 -45.09 -0.14
CA ARG A 278 4.39 -44.72 -0.05
C ARG A 278 3.77 -44.55 -1.44
N LEU A 279 4.44 -43.85 -2.36
CA LEU A 279 4.01 -43.69 -3.72
C LEU A 279 3.79 -45.01 -4.44
N ALA A 280 4.68 -45.97 -4.23
CA ALA A 280 4.57 -47.36 -4.78
C ALA A 280 3.28 -48.10 -4.36
N LYS A 281 2.74 -47.77 -3.18
CA LYS A 281 1.54 -48.39 -2.62
C LYS A 281 0.24 -47.67 -2.90
N MET A 282 0.35 -46.47 -3.47
CA MET A 282 -0.84 -45.62 -3.79
C MET A 282 -1.38 -45.94 -5.18
N PRO A 283 -2.70 -45.84 -5.37
CA PRO A 283 -3.26 -45.90 -6.70
C PRO A 283 -2.71 -44.76 -7.58
N PRO A 284 -2.49 -45.01 -8.88
CA PRO A 284 -2.13 -43.95 -9.82
C PRO A 284 -3.14 -42.82 -9.77
N MET A 285 -2.69 -41.57 -9.96
CA MET A 285 -3.52 -40.35 -10.04
C MET A 285 -4.32 -39.96 -8.78
N THR A 286 -3.85 -40.32 -7.59
CA THR A 286 -4.42 -39.78 -6.35
C THR A 286 -3.91 -38.35 -6.08
N PRO A 287 -4.73 -37.44 -5.50
CA PRO A 287 -4.27 -36.12 -5.08
C PRO A 287 -3.08 -36.19 -4.12
N GLU A 288 -3.05 -37.15 -3.21
CA GLU A 288 -1.95 -37.39 -2.28
C GLU A 288 -0.66 -37.82 -3.01
N GLY A 289 -0.79 -38.65 -4.06
CA GLY A 289 0.32 -39.02 -4.93
C GLY A 289 0.94 -37.81 -5.63
N ALA A 290 0.13 -36.85 -6.09
CA ALA A 290 0.61 -35.61 -6.67
C ALA A 290 1.37 -34.74 -5.65
N VAL A 291 0.90 -34.67 -4.40
CA VAL A 291 1.61 -33.95 -3.31
C VAL A 291 2.96 -34.61 -3.02
N ILE A 292 3.02 -35.94 -2.99
CA ILE A 292 4.29 -36.67 -2.76
C ILE A 292 5.25 -36.44 -3.93
N ARG A 293 4.80 -36.49 -5.18
CA ARG A 293 5.62 -36.16 -6.36
C ARG A 293 6.20 -34.77 -6.27
N THR A 294 5.35 -33.75 -6.06
CA THR A 294 5.77 -32.36 -5.90
C THR A 294 6.81 -32.20 -4.79
N TYR A 295 6.66 -32.93 -3.69
CA TYR A 295 7.60 -32.90 -2.58
C TYR A 295 8.96 -33.52 -2.98
N ILE A 296 8.96 -34.71 -3.60
CA ILE A 296 10.19 -35.38 -4.06
C ILE A 296 10.88 -34.52 -5.13
N ASP A 297 10.13 -34.01 -6.11
CA ASP A 297 10.66 -33.11 -7.14
C ASP A 297 11.34 -31.88 -6.51
N SER A 298 10.69 -31.29 -5.52
CA SER A 298 11.23 -30.14 -4.81
C SER A 298 12.53 -30.44 -4.07
N LEU A 299 12.67 -31.62 -3.47
CA LEU A 299 13.89 -32.05 -2.80
C LEU A 299 15.01 -32.39 -3.80
N LEU A 300 14.68 -33.03 -4.92
CA LEU A 300 15.64 -33.36 -5.98
C LEU A 300 16.14 -32.15 -6.74
N ALA A 301 15.30 -31.11 -6.86
CA ALA A 301 15.67 -29.84 -7.47
C ALA A 301 16.69 -29.04 -6.63
N LEU A 302 16.87 -29.36 -5.35
CA LEU A 302 17.85 -28.70 -4.49
C LEU A 302 19.28 -29.05 -4.92
N PRO A 303 20.21 -28.12 -4.86
CA PRO A 303 21.58 -28.29 -5.38
C PRO A 303 22.51 -29.02 -4.42
N TRP A 304 22.12 -30.18 -3.95
CA TRP A 304 22.89 -30.96 -2.98
C TRP A 304 24.34 -31.18 -3.40
N GLY A 305 25.28 -30.65 -2.60
CA GLY A 305 26.71 -30.81 -2.80
C GLY A 305 27.27 -30.13 -4.09
N LYS A 306 26.51 -29.33 -4.78
CA LYS A 306 26.95 -28.58 -5.98
C LYS A 306 27.47 -27.21 -5.57
N PHE A 307 28.79 -27.02 -5.62
CA PHE A 307 29.44 -25.74 -5.33
C PHE A 307 30.06 -25.13 -6.58
N THR A 308 29.99 -23.83 -6.71
CA THR A 308 30.78 -23.06 -7.69
C THR A 308 32.17 -22.82 -7.10
N LYS A 309 33.19 -22.76 -7.98
CA LYS A 309 34.56 -22.44 -7.54
C LYS A 309 34.63 -20.91 -7.32
N ASP A 310 34.95 -20.54 -6.08
CA ASP A 310 35.12 -19.16 -5.70
C ASP A 310 36.39 -18.56 -6.27
N ASN A 311 36.34 -17.29 -6.60
CA ASN A 311 37.49 -16.50 -6.98
C ASN A 311 37.50 -15.19 -6.17
N PHE A 312 38.35 -15.10 -5.16
CA PHE A 312 38.52 -13.91 -4.34
C PHE A 312 39.77 -13.09 -4.75
N ASP A 313 40.07 -13.04 -6.05
CA ASP A 313 41.09 -12.20 -6.60
C ASP A 313 40.61 -10.73 -6.59
N ILE A 314 41.18 -9.93 -5.69
CA ILE A 314 40.74 -8.57 -5.43
C ILE A 314 40.95 -7.64 -6.64
N ASP A 315 42.06 -7.82 -7.36
CA ASP A 315 42.37 -7.01 -8.54
C ASP A 315 41.34 -7.27 -9.65
N LYS A 316 40.99 -8.53 -9.89
CA LYS A 316 39.93 -8.87 -10.85
C LYS A 316 38.55 -8.42 -10.39
N ALA A 317 38.30 -8.45 -9.08
CA ALA A 317 37.05 -7.93 -8.54
C ALA A 317 36.94 -6.42 -8.76
N GLN A 318 38.03 -5.69 -8.55
CA GLN A 318 38.10 -4.27 -8.85
C GLN A 318 37.85 -3.97 -10.34
N ASP A 319 38.51 -4.70 -11.24
CA ASP A 319 38.33 -4.55 -12.69
C ASP A 319 36.85 -4.75 -13.09
N VAL A 320 36.19 -5.77 -12.55
CA VAL A 320 34.76 -6.03 -12.83
C VAL A 320 33.88 -4.90 -12.32
N LEU A 321 34.11 -4.44 -11.08
CA LEU A 321 33.34 -3.34 -10.50
C LEU A 321 33.57 -2.03 -11.25
N ASP A 322 34.79 -1.75 -11.69
CA ASP A 322 35.14 -0.54 -12.45
C ASP A 322 34.56 -0.56 -13.86
N LYS A 323 34.51 -1.73 -14.48
CA LYS A 323 33.93 -1.92 -15.81
C LYS A 323 32.39 -1.82 -15.77
N ASP A 324 31.74 -2.38 -14.75
CA ASP A 324 30.28 -2.45 -14.69
C ASP A 324 29.67 -1.17 -14.07
N HIS A 325 30.43 -0.38 -13.29
CA HIS A 325 29.95 0.80 -12.57
C HIS A 325 30.89 1.98 -12.67
N TYR A 326 30.36 3.12 -13.09
CA TYR A 326 31.12 4.36 -13.09
C TYR A 326 31.05 5.05 -11.70
N GLY A 327 32.17 5.62 -11.26
CA GLY A 327 32.23 6.31 -9.96
C GLY A 327 32.17 5.36 -8.75
N LEU A 328 31.47 5.76 -7.69
CA LEU A 328 31.24 4.99 -6.47
C LEU A 328 32.53 4.51 -5.77
N LYS A 329 33.62 5.29 -5.78
CA LYS A 329 34.96 4.89 -5.28
C LYS A 329 34.89 4.33 -3.85
N LYS A 330 34.37 5.09 -2.88
CA LYS A 330 34.25 4.66 -1.47
C LYS A 330 33.43 3.37 -1.31
N VAL A 331 32.35 3.22 -2.10
CA VAL A 331 31.50 2.02 -2.08
C VAL A 331 32.27 0.80 -2.59
N LYS A 332 33.00 0.96 -3.70
CA LYS A 332 33.82 -0.12 -4.25
C LYS A 332 34.94 -0.52 -3.31
N GLU A 333 35.63 0.44 -2.71
CA GLU A 333 36.68 0.20 -1.70
C GLU A 333 36.12 -0.63 -0.54
N ARG A 334 34.98 -0.24 0.04
CA ARG A 334 34.33 -1.00 1.13
C ARG A 334 33.95 -2.41 0.70
N ILE A 335 33.45 -2.58 -0.53
CA ILE A 335 33.13 -3.92 -1.06
C ILE A 335 34.40 -4.75 -1.20
N LEU A 336 35.49 -4.17 -1.70
CA LEU A 336 36.78 -4.87 -1.87
C LEU A 336 37.38 -5.23 -0.51
N GLU A 337 37.33 -4.36 0.48
CA GLU A 337 37.73 -4.62 1.88
C GLU A 337 36.95 -5.81 2.44
N TYR A 338 35.62 -5.81 2.26
CA TYR A 338 34.76 -6.91 2.70
C TYR A 338 35.11 -8.22 2.02
N LEU A 339 35.36 -8.22 0.71
CA LEU A 339 35.81 -9.40 -0.04
C LEU A 339 37.19 -9.88 0.41
N ALA A 340 38.12 -8.97 0.71
CA ALA A 340 39.45 -9.30 1.19
C ALA A 340 39.41 -10.00 2.57
N VAL A 341 38.57 -9.50 3.49
CA VAL A 341 38.35 -10.17 4.80
C VAL A 341 37.80 -11.57 4.58
N ARG A 342 36.85 -11.75 3.67
CA ARG A 342 36.30 -13.06 3.33
C ARG A 342 37.35 -14.01 2.71
N ALA A 343 38.25 -13.49 1.89
CA ALA A 343 39.35 -14.24 1.28
C ALA A 343 40.33 -14.75 2.33
N LEU A 344 40.62 -13.95 3.35
CA LEU A 344 41.57 -14.29 4.43
C LEU A 344 40.97 -15.22 5.47
N SER A 345 39.76 -14.92 5.91
CA SER A 345 39.12 -15.69 7.01
C SER A 345 38.68 -17.08 6.60
N LYS A 346 38.49 -17.34 5.30
CA LYS A 346 37.88 -18.56 4.75
C LYS A 346 36.53 -18.92 5.44
N SER A 347 35.98 -17.99 6.18
CA SER A 347 34.74 -18.15 6.94
C SER A 347 33.62 -17.44 6.22
N THR A 348 32.46 -18.05 6.21
CA THR A 348 31.21 -17.38 5.73
C THR A 348 30.56 -16.57 6.85
N ARG A 349 31.08 -16.65 8.09
CA ARG A 349 30.60 -15.89 9.25
C ARG A 349 31.11 -14.45 9.18
N GLY A 350 30.21 -13.49 9.37
CA GLY A 350 30.51 -12.06 9.36
C GLY A 350 29.24 -11.24 9.11
N PRO A 351 29.29 -9.92 9.26
CA PRO A 351 28.16 -9.06 8.98
C PRO A 351 27.73 -9.20 7.52
N ILE A 352 26.47 -8.97 7.24
CA ILE A 352 25.87 -9.10 5.92
C ILE A 352 25.92 -7.76 5.21
N LEU A 353 26.37 -7.76 3.97
CA LEU A 353 26.47 -6.54 3.18
C LEU A 353 25.09 -5.98 2.88
N CYS A 354 24.80 -4.76 3.35
CA CYS A 354 23.57 -4.03 3.08
C CYS A 354 23.83 -2.77 2.26
N LEU A 355 23.30 -2.74 1.05
CA LEU A 355 23.41 -1.59 0.15
C LEU A 355 22.18 -0.68 0.34
N VAL A 356 22.38 0.49 0.95
CA VAL A 356 21.32 1.45 1.26
C VAL A 356 21.46 2.69 0.37
N GLY A 357 20.35 3.17 -0.17
CA GLY A 357 20.35 4.42 -0.93
C GLY A 357 19.09 4.60 -1.78
N PRO A 358 18.92 5.74 -2.43
CA PRO A 358 17.74 6.05 -3.20
C PRO A 358 17.51 5.06 -4.37
N PRO A 359 16.31 5.01 -4.94
CA PRO A 359 16.03 4.16 -6.07
C PRO A 359 16.84 4.57 -7.31
N GLY A 360 17.30 3.58 -8.07
CA GLY A 360 18.02 3.81 -9.33
C GLY A 360 19.51 4.13 -9.21
N VAL A 361 20.11 4.05 -8.02
CA VAL A 361 21.58 4.23 -7.85
C VAL A 361 22.40 2.96 -8.12
N GLY A 362 21.77 1.88 -8.54
CA GLY A 362 22.47 0.68 -8.98
C GLY A 362 22.69 -0.38 -7.91
N LYS A 363 21.95 -0.38 -6.80
CA LYS A 363 22.06 -1.38 -5.71
C LYS A 363 22.02 -2.82 -6.22
N THR A 364 20.98 -3.17 -6.97
CA THR A 364 20.79 -4.52 -7.53
C THR A 364 21.84 -4.89 -8.57
N SER A 365 22.26 -3.94 -9.42
CA SER A 365 23.33 -4.18 -10.40
C SER A 365 24.69 -4.38 -9.74
N LEU A 366 24.96 -3.64 -8.66
CA LEU A 366 26.20 -3.77 -7.89
C LEU A 366 26.30 -5.18 -7.24
N ALA A 367 25.19 -5.67 -6.65
CA ALA A 367 25.11 -7.04 -6.13
C ALA A 367 25.37 -8.09 -7.22
N SER A 368 24.82 -7.90 -8.43
CA SER A 368 25.10 -8.78 -9.57
C SER A 368 26.57 -8.72 -10.00
N SER A 369 27.21 -7.54 -9.97
CA SER A 369 28.62 -7.38 -10.33
C SER A 369 29.55 -8.01 -9.26
N ILE A 370 29.19 -7.95 -7.98
CA ILE A 370 29.88 -8.70 -6.92
C ILE A 370 29.84 -10.19 -7.22
N ALA A 371 28.67 -10.73 -7.59
CA ALA A 371 28.53 -12.14 -7.93
C ALA A 371 29.43 -12.54 -9.13
N LYS A 372 29.49 -11.71 -10.16
CA LYS A 372 30.40 -11.92 -11.31
C LYS A 372 31.87 -11.88 -10.89
N ALA A 373 32.24 -10.93 -10.03
CA ALA A 373 33.60 -10.74 -9.54
C ALA A 373 34.12 -11.99 -8.81
N ILE A 374 33.32 -12.56 -7.92
CA ILE A 374 33.68 -13.78 -7.19
C ILE A 374 33.33 -15.08 -7.92
N LYS A 375 32.80 -14.99 -9.15
CA LYS A 375 32.39 -16.12 -10.02
C LYS A 375 31.34 -17.04 -9.38
N ARG A 376 30.46 -16.50 -8.54
CA ARG A 376 29.30 -17.21 -8.00
C ARG A 376 28.06 -16.97 -8.85
N LYS A 377 27.15 -17.92 -8.85
CA LYS A 377 25.82 -17.70 -9.43
C LYS A 377 25.04 -16.68 -8.60
N PHE A 378 24.18 -15.95 -9.26
CA PHE A 378 23.37 -14.87 -8.66
C PHE A 378 21.89 -15.22 -8.66
N THR A 379 21.24 -15.05 -7.53
CA THR A 379 19.79 -15.10 -7.43
C THR A 379 19.28 -13.89 -6.65
N ARG A 380 18.04 -13.49 -6.94
CA ARG A 380 17.40 -12.31 -6.34
C ARG A 380 15.99 -12.64 -5.90
N ILE A 381 15.65 -12.22 -4.71
CA ILE A 381 14.27 -12.22 -4.19
C ILE A 381 13.91 -10.79 -3.77
N SER A 382 12.75 -10.31 -4.22
CA SER A 382 12.19 -9.07 -3.71
C SER A 382 11.36 -9.34 -2.47
N LEU A 383 11.66 -8.61 -1.40
CA LEU A 383 10.91 -8.67 -0.14
C LEU A 383 9.85 -7.56 -0.04
N GLY A 384 9.80 -6.67 -1.04
CA GLY A 384 8.79 -5.61 -1.09
C GLY A 384 7.37 -6.18 -1.18
N GLY A 385 6.55 -5.89 -0.19
CA GLY A 385 5.16 -6.35 -0.10
C GLY A 385 4.97 -7.71 0.57
N VAL A 386 6.03 -8.38 1.01
CA VAL A 386 5.94 -9.61 1.81
C VAL A 386 5.36 -9.27 3.17
N ARG A 387 4.33 -10.01 3.58
CA ARG A 387 3.61 -9.82 4.86
C ARG A 387 3.50 -11.10 5.67
N ASP A 388 3.58 -12.26 5.00
CA ASP A 388 3.41 -13.57 5.61
C ASP A 388 4.77 -14.26 5.73
N GLU A 389 5.08 -14.79 6.91
CA GLU A 389 6.25 -15.62 7.18
C GLU A 389 6.32 -16.84 6.25
N ALA A 390 5.18 -17.38 5.87
CA ALA A 390 5.07 -18.53 4.98
C ALA A 390 5.64 -18.25 3.57
N GLU A 391 5.69 -17.00 3.12
CA GLU A 391 6.38 -16.67 1.86
C GLU A 391 7.89 -16.95 1.94
N ILE A 392 8.51 -16.86 3.13
CA ILE A 392 9.93 -17.09 3.35
C ILE A 392 10.19 -18.55 3.69
N ARG A 393 9.40 -19.11 4.62
CA ARG A 393 9.58 -20.48 5.16
C ARG A 393 8.72 -21.53 4.48
N GLY A 394 7.87 -21.18 3.50
CA GLY A 394 6.97 -22.12 2.85
C GLY A 394 5.73 -22.49 3.68
N HIS A 395 4.80 -23.16 3.03
CA HIS A 395 3.59 -23.68 3.66
C HIS A 395 3.75 -25.16 4.02
N ARG A 396 3.12 -25.57 5.12
CA ARG A 396 3.12 -27.00 5.48
C ARG A 396 2.53 -27.84 4.36
N ARG A 397 3.17 -28.95 3.99
CA ARG A 397 2.79 -29.80 2.85
C ARG A 397 1.40 -30.45 2.95
N THR A 398 0.76 -30.38 4.12
CA THR A 398 -0.59 -30.90 4.33
C THR A 398 -1.67 -30.08 3.63
N TYR A 399 -1.37 -28.87 3.19
CA TYR A 399 -2.32 -28.03 2.47
C TYR A 399 -2.23 -28.27 0.96
N ILE A 400 -3.38 -28.32 0.28
CA ILE A 400 -3.44 -28.39 -1.18
C ILE A 400 -2.85 -27.11 -1.77
N GLY A 401 -1.89 -27.25 -2.70
CA GLY A 401 -1.18 -26.11 -3.30
C GLY A 401 0.00 -25.61 -2.47
N SER A 402 0.41 -26.34 -1.42
CA SER A 402 1.61 -26.01 -0.66
C SER A 402 2.86 -25.99 -1.54
N MET A 403 3.77 -25.06 -1.26
CA MET A 403 5.02 -24.90 -1.98
C MET A 403 6.15 -24.48 -1.02
N PRO A 404 7.42 -24.71 -1.41
CA PRO A 404 8.56 -24.23 -0.64
C PRO A 404 8.58 -22.72 -0.54
N GLY A 405 9.20 -22.20 0.51
CA GLY A 405 9.44 -20.79 0.68
C GLY A 405 10.36 -20.20 -0.40
N ARG A 406 10.32 -18.89 -0.55
CA ARG A 406 11.09 -18.16 -1.57
C ARG A 406 12.59 -18.40 -1.47
N ILE A 407 13.12 -18.63 -0.27
CA ILE A 407 14.55 -18.93 -0.05
C ILE A 407 14.90 -20.27 -0.69
N ILE A 408 14.16 -21.32 -0.39
CA ILE A 408 14.37 -22.66 -0.96
C ILE A 408 14.15 -22.64 -2.47
N HIS A 409 13.12 -21.98 -2.96
CA HIS A 409 12.88 -21.82 -4.39
C HIS A 409 14.01 -21.06 -5.10
N GLY A 410 14.58 -20.04 -4.45
CA GLY A 410 15.77 -19.35 -4.95
C GLY A 410 17.00 -20.26 -5.04
N MET A 411 17.21 -21.15 -4.09
CA MET A 411 18.29 -22.13 -4.11
C MET A 411 18.10 -23.16 -5.22
N GLN A 412 16.89 -23.65 -5.44
CA GLN A 412 16.53 -24.55 -6.55
C GLN A 412 16.84 -23.89 -7.91
N THR A 413 16.36 -22.67 -8.11
CA THR A 413 16.56 -21.91 -9.36
C THR A 413 18.04 -21.63 -9.64
N CYS A 414 18.80 -21.30 -8.61
CA CYS A 414 20.22 -21.01 -8.74
C CYS A 414 21.04 -22.28 -9.04
N GLY A 415 20.65 -23.43 -8.49
CA GLY A 415 21.28 -24.72 -8.72
C GLY A 415 22.71 -24.82 -8.21
N CYS A 416 23.06 -24.12 -7.11
CA CYS A 416 24.34 -24.28 -6.37
C CYS A 416 24.13 -23.93 -4.90
N MET A 417 24.99 -24.51 -4.02
CA MET A 417 24.93 -24.32 -2.57
C MET A 417 25.52 -23.00 -2.09
N ASN A 418 26.38 -22.38 -2.88
CA ASN A 418 27.09 -21.14 -2.54
C ASN A 418 26.79 -19.97 -3.50
N PRO A 419 25.51 -19.64 -3.77
CA PRO A 419 25.19 -18.49 -4.60
C PRO A 419 25.49 -17.17 -3.89
N VAL A 420 25.49 -16.08 -4.65
CA VAL A 420 25.20 -14.75 -4.13
C VAL A 420 23.69 -14.58 -4.14
N PHE A 421 23.12 -14.38 -2.98
CA PHE A 421 21.69 -14.25 -2.79
C PHE A 421 21.33 -12.82 -2.40
N LEU A 422 20.59 -12.15 -3.26
CA LEU A 422 20.16 -10.78 -3.04
C LEU A 422 18.73 -10.76 -2.47
N LEU A 423 18.60 -10.22 -1.26
CA LEU A 423 17.33 -9.87 -0.65
C LEU A 423 17.06 -8.38 -0.92
N ASP A 424 16.19 -8.10 -1.87
CA ASP A 424 15.96 -6.75 -2.37
C ASP A 424 14.77 -6.09 -1.66
N GLU A 425 14.88 -4.82 -1.30
CA GLU A 425 13.84 -3.99 -0.67
C GLU A 425 13.39 -4.52 0.71
N ILE A 426 14.35 -4.82 1.61
CA ILE A 426 14.05 -5.29 2.98
C ILE A 426 13.28 -4.24 3.81
N ASP A 427 13.45 -2.99 3.50
CA ASP A 427 12.79 -1.83 4.10
C ASP A 427 11.28 -1.73 3.79
N LYS A 428 10.80 -2.53 2.84
CA LYS A 428 9.39 -2.55 2.41
C LYS A 428 8.60 -3.76 2.90
N MET A 429 9.18 -4.54 3.82
CA MET A 429 8.45 -5.60 4.50
C MET A 429 7.46 -4.99 5.49
N ALA A 430 6.30 -5.59 5.62
CA ALA A 430 5.31 -5.22 6.61
C ALA A 430 5.00 -6.44 7.49
N SER A 431 4.86 -6.22 8.80
CA SER A 431 4.28 -7.20 9.71
C SER A 431 2.79 -6.97 9.83
N ASP A 432 2.00 -8.03 9.78
CA ASP A 432 0.56 -7.99 10.07
C ASP A 432 0.18 -9.15 11.00
N PHE A 433 -1.13 -9.33 11.23
CA PHE A 433 -1.67 -10.39 12.10
C PHE A 433 -1.35 -11.82 11.62
N ARG A 434 -0.79 -12.01 10.43
CA ARG A 434 -0.51 -13.32 9.81
C ARG A 434 0.91 -13.80 10.03
N GLY A 435 1.79 -12.97 10.56
CA GLY A 435 3.16 -13.37 10.88
C GLY A 435 4.15 -12.20 10.83
N ASP A 436 5.38 -12.51 11.24
CA ASP A 436 6.52 -11.60 11.19
C ASP A 436 7.60 -12.13 10.24
N PRO A 437 7.62 -11.68 8.97
CA PRO A 437 8.65 -12.06 8.02
C PRO A 437 10.07 -11.69 8.46
N ALA A 438 10.22 -10.67 9.32
CA ALA A 438 11.51 -10.26 9.82
C ALA A 438 12.12 -11.33 10.73
N SER A 439 11.30 -11.99 11.55
CA SER A 439 11.73 -13.12 12.38
C SER A 439 12.21 -14.31 11.55
N ALA A 440 11.53 -14.62 10.44
CA ALA A 440 11.99 -15.66 9.52
C ALA A 440 13.33 -15.31 8.87
N LEU A 441 13.53 -14.05 8.51
CA LEU A 441 14.80 -13.59 7.96
C LEU A 441 15.93 -13.56 8.97
N LEU A 442 15.65 -13.37 10.25
CA LEU A 442 16.67 -13.48 11.28
C LEU A 442 17.32 -14.86 11.27
N GLU A 443 16.54 -15.95 11.17
CA GLU A 443 17.08 -17.30 11.05
C GLU A 443 17.92 -17.50 9.77
N VAL A 444 17.46 -16.95 8.64
CA VAL A 444 18.17 -17.03 7.35
C VAL A 444 19.51 -16.30 7.40
N LEU A 445 19.52 -15.11 8.02
CA LEU A 445 20.66 -14.21 8.02
C LEU A 445 21.61 -14.42 9.20
N ASP A 446 21.20 -15.12 10.24
CA ASP A 446 22.05 -15.42 11.38
C ASP A 446 23.05 -16.55 11.03
N SER A 447 24.32 -16.23 11.06
CA SER A 447 25.40 -17.19 10.75
C SER A 447 25.52 -18.36 11.72
N GLU A 448 24.87 -18.30 12.89
CA GLU A 448 24.83 -19.39 13.87
C GLU A 448 23.66 -20.33 13.62
N GLN A 449 22.57 -19.85 13.05
CA GLN A 449 21.32 -20.57 12.82
C GLN A 449 21.11 -21.01 11.38
N ASN A 450 21.65 -20.31 10.40
CA ASN A 450 21.39 -20.54 8.98
C ASN A 450 21.94 -21.86 8.41
N ASN A 451 22.80 -22.57 9.16
CA ASN A 451 23.24 -23.90 8.82
C ASN A 451 22.14 -24.98 8.98
N SER A 452 21.07 -24.62 9.66
CA SER A 452 19.94 -25.49 9.97
C SER A 452 18.59 -24.82 9.66
N PHE A 453 18.54 -24.01 8.62
CA PHE A 453 17.31 -23.32 8.21
C PHE A 453 16.18 -24.31 7.94
N SER A 454 15.03 -24.10 8.57
CA SER A 454 13.88 -24.98 8.48
C SER A 454 12.78 -24.37 7.65
N ASP A 455 12.58 -24.91 6.44
CA ASP A 455 11.42 -24.59 5.61
C ASP A 455 10.27 -25.58 5.92
N HIS A 456 9.06 -25.06 6.06
CA HIS A 456 7.89 -25.85 6.48
C HIS A 456 7.43 -26.87 5.42
N PHE A 457 7.75 -26.63 4.13
CA PHE A 457 7.42 -27.56 3.06
C PHE A 457 8.40 -28.70 2.97
N ILE A 458 9.71 -28.40 2.98
CA ILE A 458 10.73 -29.44 2.86
C ILE A 458 10.96 -30.24 4.15
N GLU A 459 10.56 -29.69 5.32
CA GLU A 459 10.62 -30.33 6.65
C GLU A 459 12.00 -30.85 7.03
N PHE A 460 13.05 -30.29 6.48
CA PHE A 460 14.45 -30.63 6.77
C PHE A 460 15.27 -29.38 7.01
N PRO A 461 16.25 -29.45 7.92
CA PRO A 461 17.24 -28.40 8.01
C PRO A 461 18.07 -28.35 6.72
N PHE A 462 18.08 -27.18 6.09
CA PHE A 462 18.85 -26.90 4.89
C PHE A 462 20.00 -25.94 5.22
N ASP A 463 21.22 -26.29 4.81
CA ASP A 463 22.41 -25.50 5.12
C ASP A 463 22.54 -24.31 4.17
N LEU A 464 22.30 -23.12 4.69
CA LEU A 464 22.46 -21.84 4.02
C LEU A 464 23.79 -21.13 4.37
N SER A 465 24.66 -21.74 5.17
CA SER A 465 25.91 -21.14 5.67
C SER A 465 26.90 -20.77 4.56
N HIS A 466 26.80 -21.41 3.40
CA HIS A 466 27.66 -21.16 2.26
C HIS A 466 27.15 -20.04 1.33
N VAL A 467 25.95 -19.55 1.56
CA VAL A 467 25.32 -18.48 0.78
C VAL A 467 26.01 -17.14 1.09
N PHE A 468 26.26 -16.35 0.06
CA PHE A 468 26.75 -15.00 0.21
C PHE A 468 25.54 -14.04 0.15
N TRP A 469 25.11 -13.60 1.32
CA TRP A 469 23.95 -12.73 1.45
C TRP A 469 24.30 -11.27 1.13
N ILE A 470 23.49 -10.64 0.31
CA ILE A 470 23.48 -9.19 0.08
C ILE A 470 22.04 -8.71 0.28
N VAL A 471 21.89 -7.60 0.97
CA VAL A 471 20.60 -6.99 1.25
C VAL A 471 20.55 -5.60 0.62
N THR A 472 19.38 -5.15 0.15
CA THR A 472 19.20 -3.76 -0.25
C THR A 472 18.05 -3.11 0.49
N ALA A 473 18.19 -1.82 0.75
CA ALA A 473 17.16 -0.97 1.31
C ALA A 473 17.20 0.42 0.66
N ASN A 474 16.11 1.16 0.74
CA ASN A 474 16.11 2.57 0.32
C ASN A 474 16.44 3.50 1.49
N ALA A 475 16.00 3.17 2.70
CA ALA A 475 16.27 3.91 3.93
C ALA A 475 16.67 2.94 5.06
N VAL A 476 17.45 3.42 6.01
CA VAL A 476 17.89 2.62 7.17
C VAL A 476 16.78 2.56 8.23
N ASP A 477 16.08 3.66 8.42
CA ASP A 477 15.13 3.86 9.52
C ASP A 477 13.91 2.92 9.45
N THR A 478 13.64 2.38 8.27
CA THR A 478 12.52 1.45 8.02
C THR A 478 12.93 -0.02 8.11
N ILE A 479 14.22 -0.31 8.31
CA ILE A 479 14.70 -1.68 8.53
C ILE A 479 14.42 -2.07 9.99
N PRO A 480 13.84 -3.27 10.23
CA PRO A 480 13.63 -3.76 11.60
C PRO A 480 14.93 -3.75 12.42
N PRO A 481 14.94 -3.19 13.66
CA PRO A 481 16.16 -3.04 14.46
C PRO A 481 16.92 -4.34 14.68
N ALA A 482 16.22 -5.43 14.87
CA ALA A 482 16.83 -6.76 15.06
C ALA A 482 17.65 -7.25 13.86
N LEU A 483 17.34 -6.78 12.65
CA LEU A 483 18.13 -7.08 11.45
C LEU A 483 19.31 -6.13 11.31
N LEU A 484 19.18 -4.86 11.73
CA LEU A 484 20.24 -3.85 11.61
C LEU A 484 21.55 -4.28 12.25
N ASP A 485 21.50 -4.92 13.43
CA ASP A 485 22.69 -5.38 14.16
C ASP A 485 23.52 -6.42 13.39
N ARG A 486 22.94 -7.05 12.38
CA ARG A 486 23.58 -8.07 11.54
C ARG A 486 24.09 -7.53 10.20
N LEU A 487 23.75 -6.26 9.89
CA LEU A 487 24.01 -5.68 8.59
C LEU A 487 25.21 -4.72 8.62
N GLU A 488 26.13 -4.89 7.70
CA GLU A 488 27.14 -3.89 7.38
C GLU A 488 26.58 -2.93 6.33
N ILE A 489 26.27 -1.71 6.74
CA ILE A 489 25.60 -0.72 5.91
C ILE A 489 26.63 0.01 5.03
N ILE A 490 26.45 -0.12 3.71
CA ILE A 490 27.15 0.70 2.72
C ILE A 490 26.14 1.66 2.10
N GLN A 491 26.30 2.93 2.37
CA GLN A 491 25.44 3.97 1.82
C GLN A 491 25.85 4.33 0.38
N LEU A 492 24.89 4.25 -0.53
CA LEU A 492 25.00 4.74 -1.89
C LEU A 492 24.32 6.11 -1.99
N SER A 493 25.13 7.13 -2.24
CA SER A 493 24.62 8.49 -2.45
C SER A 493 24.07 8.66 -3.87
N SER A 494 23.37 9.77 -4.09
CA SER A 494 22.91 10.19 -5.42
C SER A 494 24.08 10.45 -6.37
N TYR A 495 23.84 10.25 -7.66
CA TYR A 495 24.80 10.58 -8.72
C TYR A 495 24.77 12.08 -9.05
N THR A 496 25.94 12.63 -9.32
CA THR A 496 26.06 13.95 -9.94
C THR A 496 25.60 13.93 -11.39
N ASP A 497 25.27 15.08 -11.95
CA ASP A 497 24.88 15.17 -13.37
C ASP A 497 25.98 14.69 -14.32
N GLU A 498 27.25 14.93 -13.96
CA GLU A 498 28.40 14.42 -14.71
C GLU A 498 28.50 12.90 -14.65
N GLU A 499 28.31 12.30 -13.45
CA GLU A 499 28.27 10.86 -13.31
C GLU A 499 27.11 10.26 -14.09
N LYS A 500 25.91 10.87 -14.04
CA LYS A 500 24.75 10.44 -14.83
C LYS A 500 25.02 10.46 -16.33
N VAL A 501 25.70 11.50 -16.84
CA VAL A 501 26.09 11.59 -18.25
C VAL A 501 27.03 10.45 -18.62
N LYS A 502 28.05 10.18 -17.80
CA LYS A 502 29.00 9.08 -18.05
C LYS A 502 28.32 7.71 -17.96
N ILE A 503 27.47 7.49 -16.96
CA ILE A 503 26.68 6.26 -16.83
C ILE A 503 25.79 6.08 -18.06
N ALA A 504 25.14 7.15 -18.53
CA ALA A 504 24.29 7.11 -19.72
C ALA A 504 25.09 6.71 -20.97
N GLN A 505 26.27 7.29 -21.15
CA GLN A 505 27.12 7.01 -22.31
C GLN A 505 27.73 5.60 -22.31
N LEU A 506 28.25 5.18 -21.13
CA LEU A 506 29.03 3.95 -21.03
C LEU A 506 28.14 2.71 -20.83
N HIS A 507 26.99 2.85 -20.17
CA HIS A 507 26.19 1.71 -19.75
C HIS A 507 24.76 1.73 -20.30
N LEU A 508 23.99 2.85 -20.07
CA LEU A 508 22.57 2.83 -20.38
C LEU A 508 22.29 2.86 -21.88
N LEU A 509 22.94 3.74 -22.62
CA LEU A 509 22.71 3.88 -24.06
C LEU A 509 23.11 2.62 -24.83
N PRO A 510 24.28 2.01 -24.63
CA PRO A 510 24.62 0.74 -25.26
C PRO A 510 23.64 -0.38 -24.92
N LYS A 511 23.22 -0.48 -23.67
CA LYS A 511 22.22 -1.45 -23.22
C LYS A 511 20.89 -1.26 -23.96
N GLU A 512 20.39 -0.01 -24.01
CA GLU A 512 19.12 0.30 -24.66
C GLU A 512 19.16 0.13 -26.18
N LEU A 513 20.29 0.44 -26.84
CA LEU A 513 20.47 0.17 -28.25
C LEU A 513 20.38 -1.33 -28.54
N LYS A 514 21.00 -2.16 -27.71
CA LYS A 514 20.95 -3.62 -27.82
C LYS A 514 19.53 -4.16 -27.60
N LEU A 515 18.86 -3.75 -26.52
CA LEU A 515 17.52 -4.19 -26.20
C LEU A 515 16.47 -3.81 -27.24
N ASN A 516 16.67 -2.68 -27.92
CA ASN A 516 15.77 -2.22 -28.99
C ASN A 516 16.22 -2.65 -30.40
N GLY A 517 17.23 -3.53 -30.54
CA GLY A 517 17.69 -4.07 -31.83
C GLY A 517 18.39 -3.03 -32.74
N LEU A 518 18.93 -1.98 -32.15
CA LEU A 518 19.54 -0.85 -32.89
C LEU A 518 21.04 -0.95 -33.03
N GLU A 519 21.70 -2.03 -32.61
CA GLU A 519 23.17 -2.19 -32.67
C GLU A 519 23.74 -2.06 -34.09
N LYS A 520 22.98 -2.52 -35.09
CA LYS A 520 23.40 -2.49 -36.51
C LYS A 520 23.14 -1.15 -37.20
N TYR A 521 22.49 -0.21 -36.51
CA TYR A 521 22.09 1.08 -37.08
C TYR A 521 22.95 2.21 -36.51
N LYS A 522 23.20 3.23 -37.31
CA LYS A 522 23.93 4.41 -36.84
C LYS A 522 23.04 5.29 -35.99
N VAL A 523 22.93 4.96 -34.70
CA VAL A 523 22.18 5.74 -33.71
C VAL A 523 23.17 6.32 -32.72
N SER A 524 23.10 7.64 -32.52
CA SER A 524 23.91 8.34 -31.54
C SER A 524 23.08 9.41 -30.79
N VAL A 525 23.36 9.57 -29.49
CA VAL A 525 22.80 10.63 -28.65
C VAL A 525 23.96 11.49 -28.19
N SER A 526 23.94 12.78 -28.51
CA SER A 526 25.02 13.70 -28.14
C SER A 526 25.05 13.91 -26.61
N GLU A 527 26.21 14.19 -26.05
CA GLU A 527 26.39 14.49 -24.64
C GLU A 527 25.47 15.66 -24.19
N LYS A 528 25.37 16.71 -25.00
CA LYS A 528 24.50 17.85 -24.76
C LYS A 528 23.03 17.42 -24.70
N ALA A 529 22.61 16.48 -25.53
CA ALA A 529 21.25 15.93 -25.46
C ALA A 529 21.04 15.12 -24.18
N ILE A 530 22.01 14.33 -23.74
CA ILE A 530 21.93 13.58 -22.47
C ILE A 530 21.83 14.55 -21.30
N ARG A 531 22.67 15.60 -21.26
CA ARG A 531 22.59 16.64 -20.22
C ARG A 531 21.21 17.30 -20.18
N ARG A 532 20.66 17.60 -21.36
CA ARG A 532 19.30 18.16 -21.47
C ARG A 532 18.23 17.15 -21.01
N VAL A 533 18.38 15.86 -21.28
CA VAL A 533 17.46 14.84 -20.73
C VAL A 533 17.53 14.80 -19.20
N ILE A 534 18.70 14.84 -18.62
CA ILE A 534 18.89 14.84 -17.17
C ILE A 534 18.21 16.04 -16.54
N HIS A 535 18.37 17.22 -17.11
CA HIS A 535 17.91 18.48 -16.57
C HIS A 535 16.42 18.73 -16.82
N ASP A 536 15.95 18.60 -18.07
CA ASP A 536 14.62 19.02 -18.51
C ASP A 536 13.56 17.91 -18.38
N TYR A 537 13.97 16.63 -18.31
CA TYR A 537 13.05 15.47 -18.39
C TYR A 537 13.15 14.51 -17.22
N THR A 538 14.14 14.68 -16.31
CA THR A 538 14.32 13.81 -15.15
C THR A 538 14.68 14.61 -13.90
N ARG A 539 14.01 14.29 -12.78
CA ARG A 539 14.43 14.75 -11.42
C ARG A 539 14.52 13.50 -10.56
N GLU A 540 15.72 12.97 -10.39
CA GLU A 540 15.95 11.75 -9.61
C GLU A 540 17.36 11.68 -9.05
N ALA A 541 17.53 10.99 -7.92
CA ALA A 541 18.83 10.72 -7.30
C ALA A 541 19.67 9.74 -8.13
N GLY A 542 19.03 8.73 -8.71
CA GLY A 542 19.65 7.70 -9.55
C GLY A 542 19.55 7.97 -11.05
N VAL A 543 19.45 6.89 -11.83
CA VAL A 543 19.41 6.92 -13.31
C VAL A 543 18.25 6.13 -13.91
N ARG A 544 17.25 5.75 -13.12
CA ARG A 544 16.14 4.90 -13.56
C ARG A 544 15.21 5.59 -14.58
N ASN A 545 14.87 6.85 -14.33
CA ASN A 545 14.05 7.63 -15.24
C ASN A 545 14.87 8.06 -16.47
N LEU A 546 16.15 8.37 -16.29
CA LEU A 546 17.08 8.61 -17.40
C LEU A 546 17.13 7.42 -18.35
N GLU A 547 17.27 6.20 -17.84
CA GLU A 547 17.21 4.96 -18.62
C GLU A 547 15.89 4.86 -19.39
N ARG A 548 14.74 5.09 -18.70
CA ARG A 548 13.41 5.08 -19.33
C ARG A 548 13.26 6.11 -20.47
N LYS A 549 13.83 7.30 -20.30
CA LYS A 549 13.80 8.34 -21.33
C LYS A 549 14.70 7.96 -22.52
N LEU A 550 15.89 7.43 -22.29
CA LEU A 550 16.77 6.91 -23.33
C LEU A 550 16.11 5.73 -24.07
N ALA A 551 15.50 4.79 -23.37
CA ALA A 551 14.68 3.72 -23.96
C ALA A 551 13.54 4.28 -24.84
N GLY A 552 12.87 5.35 -24.38
CA GLY A 552 11.85 6.05 -25.16
C GLY A 552 12.38 6.64 -26.47
N ILE A 553 13.57 7.22 -26.44
CA ILE A 553 14.27 7.71 -27.63
C ILE A 553 14.56 6.55 -28.58
N CYS A 554 15.16 5.45 -28.07
CA CYS A 554 15.50 4.27 -28.85
C CYS A 554 14.27 3.64 -29.51
N ARG A 555 13.16 3.49 -28.80
CA ARG A 555 11.88 2.99 -29.36
C ARG A 555 11.35 3.86 -30.50
N LYS A 556 11.39 5.19 -30.36
CA LYS A 556 10.95 6.09 -31.44
C LYS A 556 11.88 6.07 -32.64
N VAL A 557 13.18 5.85 -32.44
CA VAL A 557 14.14 5.65 -33.52
C VAL A 557 13.86 4.33 -34.23
N ALA A 558 13.70 3.23 -33.49
CA ALA A 558 13.37 1.92 -34.05
C ALA A 558 12.07 1.97 -34.90
N PHE A 559 11.04 2.63 -34.40
CA PHE A 559 9.79 2.83 -35.12
C PHE A 559 9.99 3.59 -36.47
N LYS A 560 10.85 4.62 -36.51
CA LYS A 560 11.16 5.36 -37.74
C LYS A 560 11.92 4.50 -38.73
N ILE A 561 12.84 3.66 -38.27
CA ILE A 561 13.61 2.75 -39.09
C ILE A 561 12.71 1.69 -39.72
N VAL A 562 11.85 1.04 -38.91
CA VAL A 562 10.91 0.02 -39.41
C VAL A 562 9.92 0.61 -40.42
N LYS A 563 9.49 1.86 -40.26
CA LYS A 563 8.65 2.58 -41.23
C LYS A 563 9.41 3.03 -42.48
N GLY A 564 10.69 2.68 -42.65
CA GLY A 564 11.50 3.05 -43.79
C GLY A 564 11.85 4.56 -43.88
N LYS A 565 11.55 5.34 -42.81
CA LYS A 565 11.76 6.79 -42.82
C LYS A 565 13.19 7.22 -42.48
N SER A 566 14.04 6.29 -42.00
CA SER A 566 15.42 6.58 -41.62
C SER A 566 16.27 5.31 -41.58
N LYS A 567 17.59 5.43 -41.90
CA LYS A 567 18.59 4.37 -41.73
C LYS A 567 19.40 4.51 -40.42
N GLY A 568 19.10 5.51 -39.61
CA GLY A 568 19.75 5.83 -38.35
C GLY A 568 19.21 7.14 -37.76
N ALA A 569 19.74 7.57 -36.66
CA ALA A 569 19.34 8.84 -36.03
C ALA A 569 20.50 9.46 -35.24
N GLN A 570 20.66 10.75 -35.36
CA GLN A 570 21.50 11.55 -34.49
C GLN A 570 20.58 12.40 -33.61
N VAL A 571 20.54 12.08 -32.32
CA VAL A 571 19.75 12.82 -31.35
C VAL A 571 20.61 13.92 -30.74
N THR A 572 20.20 15.15 -30.97
CA THR A 572 20.85 16.36 -30.49
C THR A 572 19.94 17.14 -29.58
N GLU A 573 20.46 18.11 -28.85
CA GLU A 573 19.72 19.01 -28.00
C GLU A 573 18.52 19.67 -28.74
N LYS A 574 18.72 20.09 -29.99
CA LYS A 574 17.70 20.79 -30.78
C LYS A 574 16.52 19.92 -31.23
N ASN A 575 16.75 18.62 -31.39
CA ASN A 575 15.69 17.71 -31.88
C ASN A 575 15.11 16.79 -30.79
N LEU A 576 15.53 16.97 -29.55
CA LEU A 576 15.17 16.11 -28.41
C LEU A 576 13.65 16.08 -28.16
N GLU A 577 12.98 17.22 -28.27
CA GLU A 577 11.53 17.35 -28.11
C GLU A 577 10.73 16.50 -29.10
N LYS A 578 11.26 16.23 -30.31
CA LYS A 578 10.62 15.32 -31.27
C LYS A 578 10.57 13.87 -30.78
N TYR A 579 11.43 13.52 -29.81
CA TYR A 579 11.51 12.18 -29.21
C TYR A 579 10.86 12.09 -27.82
N LEU A 580 10.95 13.12 -27.00
CA LEU A 580 10.47 13.08 -25.62
C LEU A 580 9.21 13.92 -25.37
N GLY A 581 8.85 14.78 -26.33
CA GLY A 581 7.76 15.76 -26.15
C GLY A 581 8.25 17.05 -25.50
N PRO A 582 7.34 17.92 -25.07
CA PRO A 582 7.69 19.19 -24.45
C PRO A 582 8.49 18.95 -23.16
N VAL A 583 9.27 19.96 -22.79
CA VAL A 583 10.05 19.98 -21.55
C VAL A 583 9.08 19.79 -20.36
N ILE A 584 9.46 18.88 -19.46
CA ILE A 584 8.64 18.53 -18.27
C ILE A 584 9.00 19.44 -17.11
N TYR A 585 10.28 19.68 -16.91
CA TYR A 585 10.80 20.52 -15.84
C TYR A 585 11.35 21.79 -16.48
N LEU A 586 10.55 22.82 -16.47
CA LEU A 586 11.04 24.16 -16.76
C LEU A 586 11.95 24.55 -15.59
N ASP A 587 13.07 25.20 -15.88
CA ASP A 587 13.73 25.99 -14.85
C ASP A 587 12.71 27.05 -14.47
N ASP A 588 12.01 26.79 -13.36
CA ASP A 588 11.33 27.89 -12.71
C ASP A 588 12.42 28.94 -12.55
N ASP A 589 12.15 30.14 -13.06
CA ASP A 589 12.96 31.32 -12.78
C ASP A 589 12.98 31.52 -11.24
N ILE A 590 13.75 30.66 -10.57
CA ILE A 590 14.10 30.89 -9.17
C ILE A 590 14.97 32.13 -9.25
N SER A 591 14.27 33.25 -9.18
CA SER A 591 14.93 34.55 -9.17
C SER A 591 15.87 34.56 -7.99
N LEU A 592 17.14 34.28 -8.24
CA LEU A 592 18.21 34.45 -7.26
C LEU A 592 18.48 35.94 -7.02
N LYS A 593 17.42 36.75 -7.03
CA LYS A 593 17.48 38.18 -6.70
C LYS A 593 17.31 38.35 -5.19
N SER A 594 18.07 39.24 -4.66
CA SER A 594 17.93 39.62 -3.24
C SER A 594 16.54 40.21 -2.99
N SER A 595 15.82 39.65 -2.03
CA SER A 595 14.42 39.99 -1.74
C SER A 595 14.19 40.06 -0.21
N VAL A 596 13.25 40.90 0.21
CA VAL A 596 12.82 40.95 1.60
C VAL A 596 11.85 39.81 1.89
N GLY A 597 12.05 39.14 3.02
CA GLY A 597 11.18 38.05 3.45
C GLY A 597 11.33 36.75 2.66
N VAL A 598 12.31 36.64 1.76
CA VAL A 598 12.52 35.45 0.94
C VAL A 598 13.92 34.89 1.14
N ALA A 599 14.03 33.65 1.58
CA ALA A 599 15.31 32.98 1.78
C ALA A 599 15.34 31.60 1.09
N ASN A 600 16.53 31.21 0.63
CA ASN A 600 16.73 29.92 -0.02
C ASN A 600 17.29 28.91 0.98
N GLY A 601 16.54 27.88 1.27
CA GLY A 601 16.96 26.71 2.03
C GLY A 601 17.35 25.56 1.11
N LEU A 602 17.81 24.48 1.70
CA LEU A 602 18.18 23.25 1.02
C LEU A 602 17.50 22.07 1.68
N ALA A 603 16.75 21.33 0.90
CA ALA A 603 16.08 20.11 1.31
C ALA A 603 16.72 18.88 0.66
N TRP A 604 16.58 17.74 1.32
CA TRP A 604 16.88 16.44 0.77
C TRP A 604 15.59 15.61 0.71
N THR A 605 15.37 14.96 -0.41
CA THR A 605 14.22 14.09 -0.67
C THR A 605 14.67 12.75 -1.23
N SER A 606 13.77 11.80 -1.31
CA SER A 606 14.05 10.49 -1.96
C SER A 606 14.46 10.59 -3.43
N VAL A 607 14.20 11.74 -4.07
CA VAL A 607 14.58 12.01 -5.47
C VAL A 607 15.86 12.83 -5.60
N GLY A 608 16.45 13.25 -4.49
CA GLY A 608 17.71 14.02 -4.44
C GLY A 608 17.59 15.32 -3.66
N GLY A 609 18.57 16.18 -3.80
CA GLY A 609 18.56 17.52 -3.21
C GLY A 609 17.70 18.50 -3.99
N GLU A 610 17.08 19.44 -3.27
CA GLU A 610 16.19 20.47 -3.82
C GLU A 610 16.43 21.82 -3.16
N LEU A 611 16.23 22.92 -3.91
CA LEU A 611 16.26 24.26 -3.37
C LEU A 611 14.87 24.59 -2.80
N LEU A 612 14.84 24.87 -1.51
CA LEU A 612 13.62 25.16 -0.76
C LEU A 612 13.46 26.66 -0.59
N LYS A 613 12.55 27.27 -1.31
CA LYS A 613 12.22 28.69 -1.15
C LYS A 613 11.32 28.89 0.06
N VAL A 614 11.70 29.73 0.99
CA VAL A 614 10.89 30.13 2.15
C VAL A 614 10.48 31.58 1.96
N GLU A 615 9.19 31.83 1.95
CA GLU A 615 8.59 33.15 1.83
C GLU A 615 7.92 33.54 3.14
N VAL A 616 8.21 34.73 3.61
CA VAL A 616 7.65 35.26 4.87
C VAL A 616 7.10 36.64 4.65
N LEU A 617 5.87 36.84 5.09
CA LEU A 617 5.22 38.15 5.17
C LEU A 617 4.99 38.49 6.65
N ALA A 618 5.32 39.71 7.00
CA ALA A 618 5.02 40.30 8.30
C ALA A 618 4.11 41.51 8.11
N PHE A 619 2.97 41.54 8.77
CA PHE A 619 1.97 42.60 8.66
C PHE A 619 1.33 42.87 10.04
N LYS A 620 0.67 44.03 10.18
CA LYS A 620 0.00 44.40 11.44
C LYS A 620 -1.07 43.36 11.79
N GLY A 621 -1.02 42.86 13.02
CA GLY A 621 -1.90 41.81 13.49
C GLY A 621 -1.92 41.70 15.02
N LYS A 622 -2.12 40.48 15.53
CA LYS A 622 -2.28 40.13 16.94
C LYS A 622 -1.18 39.17 17.46
N GLY A 623 -0.08 39.01 16.72
CA GLY A 623 1.03 38.11 17.08
C GLY A 623 0.85 36.66 16.62
N ASN A 624 -0.02 36.42 15.63
CA ASN A 624 -0.24 35.05 15.14
C ASN A 624 0.90 34.62 14.20
N LEU A 625 1.32 33.37 14.34
CA LEU A 625 2.22 32.71 13.41
C LEU A 625 1.40 31.72 12.54
N THR A 626 1.30 32.00 11.25
CA THR A 626 0.60 31.17 10.27
C THR A 626 1.61 30.42 9.42
N LEU A 627 1.41 29.12 9.24
CA LEU A 627 2.30 28.24 8.48
C LEU A 627 1.50 27.58 7.35
N THR A 628 2.00 27.69 6.11
CA THR A 628 1.37 27.06 4.93
C THR A 628 2.42 26.39 4.04
N GLY A 629 2.00 25.40 3.21
CA GLY A 629 2.88 24.66 2.29
C GLY A 629 3.06 23.19 2.66
N GLN A 630 2.07 22.56 3.32
CA GLN A 630 2.08 21.15 3.77
C GLN A 630 3.33 20.80 4.61
N LEU A 631 3.54 21.58 5.65
CA LEU A 631 4.63 21.36 6.59
C LEU A 631 4.29 20.21 7.54
N GLY A 632 5.22 19.27 7.70
CA GLY A 632 5.15 18.24 8.73
C GLY A 632 5.39 18.81 10.12
N ASP A 633 5.21 17.99 11.15
CA ASP A 633 5.22 18.45 12.54
C ASP A 633 6.60 18.90 13.00
N VAL A 634 7.67 18.21 12.59
CA VAL A 634 9.05 18.61 12.90
C VAL A 634 9.39 19.99 12.32
N MET A 635 8.92 20.26 11.11
CA MET A 635 9.15 21.57 10.48
C MET A 635 8.33 22.69 11.12
N LYS A 636 7.10 22.41 11.59
CA LYS A 636 6.28 23.34 12.37
C LYS A 636 6.94 23.69 13.71
N GLU A 637 7.45 22.67 14.42
CA GLU A 637 8.20 22.87 15.66
C GLU A 637 9.45 23.73 15.44
N SER A 638 10.19 23.47 14.35
CA SER A 638 11.36 24.28 13.99
C SER A 638 10.99 25.74 13.70
N ALA A 639 9.86 25.98 13.01
CA ALA A 639 9.35 27.35 12.79
C ALA A 639 8.99 28.04 14.11
N GLN A 640 8.35 27.33 15.02
CA GLN A 640 7.96 27.84 16.34
C GLN A 640 9.19 28.14 17.21
N ALA A 641 10.20 27.26 17.20
CA ALA A 641 11.48 27.49 17.90
C ALA A 641 12.18 28.73 17.36
N GLY A 642 12.21 28.90 16.04
CA GLY A 642 12.74 30.08 15.38
C GLY A 642 12.01 31.38 15.75
N TYR A 643 10.67 31.33 15.74
CA TYR A 643 9.88 32.48 16.18
C TYR A 643 10.13 32.84 17.64
N THR A 644 10.26 31.87 18.53
CA THR A 644 10.58 32.07 19.95
C THR A 644 11.97 32.69 20.14
N TYR A 645 12.95 32.20 19.35
CA TYR A 645 14.30 32.79 19.36
C TYR A 645 14.28 34.28 18.96
N ILE A 646 13.56 34.63 17.87
CA ILE A 646 13.44 36.02 17.43
C ILE A 646 12.79 36.88 18.53
N ARG A 647 11.74 36.40 19.18
CA ARG A 647 11.08 37.12 20.29
C ARG A 647 12.03 37.40 21.45
N SER A 648 12.84 36.42 21.82
CA SER A 648 13.78 36.55 22.92
C SER A 648 14.92 37.54 22.64
N ARG A 649 15.18 37.86 21.37
CA ARG A 649 16.28 38.71 20.93
C ARG A 649 15.85 39.88 20.04
N ALA A 650 14.58 40.26 20.10
CA ALA A 650 13.99 41.25 19.20
C ALA A 650 14.78 42.57 19.18
N GLU A 651 15.11 43.12 20.34
CA GLU A 651 15.87 44.38 20.44
C GLU A 651 17.28 44.29 19.83
N ALA A 652 17.99 43.18 20.10
CA ALA A 652 19.31 42.94 19.53
C ALA A 652 19.30 42.79 18.01
N LEU A 653 18.19 42.33 17.46
CA LEU A 653 17.97 42.17 16.02
C LEU A 653 17.41 43.46 15.36
N GLY A 654 17.16 44.50 16.12
CA GLY A 654 16.58 45.75 15.63
C GLY A 654 15.08 45.64 15.29
N ILE A 655 14.38 44.71 15.96
CA ILE A 655 12.96 44.46 15.82
C ILE A 655 12.23 45.05 17.04
N ALA A 656 11.04 45.57 16.87
CA ALA A 656 10.25 46.10 17.97
C ALA A 656 9.96 45.00 19.02
N ALA A 657 10.21 45.30 20.31
CA ALA A 657 10.05 44.31 21.38
C ALA A 657 8.63 43.73 21.46
N ASN A 658 7.63 44.51 21.08
CA ASN A 658 6.21 44.10 21.10
C ASN A 658 5.72 43.53 19.78
N PHE A 659 6.60 43.18 18.81
CA PHE A 659 6.18 42.68 17.52
C PHE A 659 5.31 41.38 17.65
N GLY A 660 5.59 40.56 18.67
CA GLY A 660 4.84 39.36 18.96
C GLY A 660 3.40 39.60 19.44
N GLU A 661 2.96 40.85 19.58
CA GLU A 661 1.60 41.26 19.93
C GLU A 661 0.96 42.16 18.86
N THR A 662 1.79 42.76 18.00
CA THR A 662 1.37 43.78 17.03
C THR A 662 1.55 43.39 15.58
N MET A 663 2.25 42.28 15.32
CA MET A 663 2.54 41.81 13.96
C MET A 663 2.16 40.33 13.81
N ASP A 664 1.41 40.02 12.81
CA ASP A 664 1.22 38.62 12.35
C ASP A 664 2.30 38.24 11.34
N ILE A 665 2.77 37.02 11.45
CA ILE A 665 3.78 36.45 10.54
C ILE A 665 3.17 35.26 9.80
N HIS A 666 3.29 35.29 8.48
CA HIS A 666 2.89 34.17 7.64
C HIS A 666 4.11 33.59 6.92
N ILE A 667 4.46 32.35 7.22
CA ILE A 667 5.50 31.60 6.54
C ILE A 667 4.84 30.69 5.51
N HIS A 668 5.26 30.82 4.26
CA HIS A 668 4.82 29.99 3.15
C HIS A 668 6.00 29.29 2.49
N LEU A 669 5.87 27.98 2.32
CA LEU A 669 6.78 27.18 1.49
C LEU A 669 6.03 26.78 0.21
N PRO A 670 6.39 27.36 -0.95
CA PRO A 670 5.78 27.04 -2.24
C PRO A 670 5.83 25.52 -2.56
N GLU A 671 5.11 25.10 -3.60
CA GLU A 671 4.94 23.68 -3.99
C GLU A 671 4.14 22.84 -2.95
N GLY A 672 2.95 23.32 -2.60
CA GLY A 672 2.05 22.68 -1.63
C GLY A 672 1.56 21.27 -2.00
N ALA A 673 1.89 20.74 -3.18
CA ALA A 673 1.59 19.37 -3.56
C ALA A 673 2.53 18.32 -2.95
N VAL A 674 3.70 18.76 -2.44
CA VAL A 674 4.72 17.86 -1.86
C VAL A 674 4.81 18.13 -0.36
N PRO A 675 4.53 17.11 0.49
CA PRO A 675 4.75 17.23 1.94
C PRO A 675 6.22 17.52 2.25
N LYS A 676 6.46 18.46 3.15
CA LYS A 676 7.79 18.87 3.57
C LYS A 676 7.93 18.69 5.07
N ASP A 677 8.93 17.92 5.51
CA ASP A 677 9.22 17.74 6.93
C ASP A 677 10.72 17.71 7.19
N GLY A 678 11.11 18.10 8.39
CA GLY A 678 12.48 18.05 8.87
C GLY A 678 12.97 19.36 9.51
N PRO A 679 13.96 19.29 10.41
CA PRO A 679 14.44 20.45 11.17
C PRO A 679 15.40 21.34 10.38
N SER A 680 15.91 20.89 9.22
CA SER A 680 17.02 21.53 8.48
C SER A 680 16.68 22.88 7.84
N ALA A 681 15.40 23.26 7.77
CA ALA A 681 14.94 24.54 7.27
C ALA A 681 14.90 25.65 8.36
N GLY A 682 15.19 25.31 9.61
CA GLY A 682 15.09 26.25 10.73
C GLY A 682 15.90 27.53 10.53
N VAL A 683 17.14 27.40 10.13
CA VAL A 683 18.00 28.54 9.80
C VAL A 683 17.41 29.43 8.72
N THR A 684 16.83 28.82 7.68
CA THR A 684 16.23 29.54 6.55
C THR A 684 14.97 30.28 6.97
N MET A 685 14.11 29.64 7.75
CA MET A 685 12.87 30.25 8.24
C MET A 685 13.14 31.44 9.13
N VAL A 686 14.13 31.33 10.07
CA VAL A 686 14.53 32.44 10.92
C VAL A 686 15.07 33.61 10.11
N THR A 687 15.93 33.32 9.13
CA THR A 687 16.52 34.35 8.28
C THR A 687 15.44 35.11 7.49
N ALA A 688 14.47 34.37 6.93
CA ALA A 688 13.35 34.98 6.21
C ALA A 688 12.44 35.81 7.14
N MET A 689 12.16 35.32 8.36
CA MET A 689 11.38 36.08 9.37
C MET A 689 12.08 37.37 9.79
N VAL A 690 13.37 37.29 10.09
CA VAL A 690 14.16 38.49 10.47
C VAL A 690 14.22 39.48 9.31
N SER A 691 14.40 38.98 8.08
CA SER A 691 14.36 39.81 6.88
C SER A 691 13.01 40.54 6.73
N ALA A 692 11.89 39.82 6.86
CA ALA A 692 10.55 40.41 6.76
C ALA A 692 10.29 41.48 7.86
N LEU A 693 10.75 41.22 9.10
CA LEU A 693 10.53 42.10 10.23
C LEU A 693 11.43 43.34 10.20
N THR A 694 12.66 43.24 9.68
CA THR A 694 13.62 44.32 9.60
C THR A 694 13.61 45.08 8.28
N GLY A 695 12.97 44.53 7.24
CA GLY A 695 12.99 45.08 5.89
C GLY A 695 14.33 44.94 5.17
N LYS A 696 15.28 44.15 5.70
CA LYS A 696 16.57 43.88 5.08
C LYS A 696 16.42 42.76 4.05
N LYS A 697 17.03 42.90 2.88
CA LYS A 697 16.99 41.86 1.84
C LYS A 697 17.88 40.68 2.22
N VAL A 698 17.47 39.49 1.86
CA VAL A 698 18.32 38.29 1.90
C VAL A 698 19.06 38.17 0.56
N LYS A 699 20.36 37.86 0.62
CA LYS A 699 21.20 37.68 -0.58
C LYS A 699 20.67 36.56 -1.46
N GLY A 700 20.34 36.85 -2.71
CA GLY A 700 19.65 35.91 -3.59
C GLY A 700 20.47 34.67 -4.01
N LYS A 701 21.79 34.84 -4.24
CA LYS A 701 22.72 33.78 -4.62
C LYS A 701 23.29 32.99 -3.45
N LEU A 702 22.65 33.09 -2.29
CA LEU A 702 23.01 32.43 -1.06
C LEU A 702 21.92 31.44 -0.69
N ALA A 703 22.31 30.23 -0.29
CA ALA A 703 21.42 29.25 0.32
C ALA A 703 21.95 28.84 1.70
N MET A 704 21.10 28.25 2.51
CA MET A 704 21.46 27.84 3.85
C MET A 704 20.76 26.56 4.26
N THR A 705 21.39 25.84 5.19
CA THR A 705 20.79 24.67 5.83
C THR A 705 21.31 24.54 7.25
N GLY A 706 20.48 24.09 8.15
CA GLY A 706 20.85 23.89 9.56
C GLY A 706 19.62 23.80 10.45
N GLU A 707 19.69 22.96 11.45
CA GLU A 707 18.72 22.90 12.53
C GLU A 707 19.06 23.97 13.57
N ILE A 708 18.06 24.53 14.21
CA ILE A 708 18.24 25.58 15.21
C ILE A 708 17.82 25.13 16.59
N SER A 709 18.52 25.61 17.60
CA SER A 709 18.09 25.52 18.99
C SER A 709 17.50 26.83 19.49
N LEU A 710 16.75 26.80 20.59
CA LEU A 710 16.24 28.01 21.27
C LEU A 710 17.32 28.98 21.71
N SER A 711 18.57 28.52 21.91
CA SER A 711 19.73 29.36 22.22
C SER A 711 20.39 29.97 20.99
N GLY A 712 19.92 29.71 19.78
CA GLY A 712 20.47 30.19 18.52
C GLY A 712 21.64 29.36 17.97
N LYS A 713 21.99 28.22 18.57
CA LYS A 713 23.03 27.34 18.03
C LYS A 713 22.52 26.65 16.77
N VAL A 714 23.41 26.50 15.80
CA VAL A 714 23.13 25.80 14.54
C VAL A 714 23.67 24.36 14.63
N TRP A 715 22.77 23.39 14.52
CA TRP A 715 23.05 21.96 14.64
C TRP A 715 23.26 21.30 13.27
N PRO A 716 24.06 20.21 13.20
CA PRO A 716 24.33 19.51 11.97
C PRO A 716 23.07 18.86 11.42
N VAL A 717 23.04 18.68 10.09
CA VAL A 717 21.92 18.12 9.34
C VAL A 717 22.40 17.07 8.36
N GLY A 718 21.50 16.18 7.94
CA GLY A 718 21.81 15.14 6.96
C GLY A 718 21.67 15.59 5.49
N GLY A 719 22.16 14.74 4.56
CA GLY A 719 22.00 14.93 3.13
C GLY A 719 22.82 16.10 2.55
N ILE A 720 23.98 16.38 3.13
CA ILE A 720 24.82 17.53 2.72
C ILE A 720 25.22 17.42 1.25
N LYS A 721 25.68 16.26 0.80
CA LYS A 721 26.07 16.05 -0.60
C LYS A 721 24.94 16.43 -1.56
N GLU A 722 23.76 15.90 -1.35
CA GLU A 722 22.59 16.14 -2.19
C GLU A 722 22.16 17.61 -2.16
N LYS A 723 22.18 18.23 -0.98
CA LYS A 723 21.87 19.64 -0.80
C LYS A 723 22.84 20.55 -1.56
N MET A 724 24.14 20.26 -1.48
CA MET A 724 25.16 21.05 -2.20
C MET A 724 25.08 20.87 -3.72
N LEU A 725 24.80 19.64 -4.19
CA LEU A 725 24.55 19.36 -5.60
C LEU A 725 23.33 20.13 -6.12
N ALA A 726 22.27 20.21 -5.32
CA ALA A 726 21.10 21.03 -5.66
C ALA A 726 21.46 22.50 -5.73
N ALA A 727 22.13 23.05 -4.70
CA ALA A 727 22.56 24.42 -4.69
C ALA A 727 23.40 24.78 -5.94
N TYR A 728 24.34 23.91 -6.31
CA TYR A 728 25.16 24.07 -7.52
C TYR A 728 24.32 24.10 -8.79
N ARG A 729 23.38 23.15 -8.95
CA ARG A 729 22.48 23.04 -10.11
C ARG A 729 21.62 24.29 -10.30
N TYR A 730 21.12 24.87 -9.20
CA TYR A 730 20.34 26.12 -9.23
C TYR A 730 21.19 27.39 -9.33
N GLY A 731 22.52 27.28 -9.47
CA GLY A 731 23.41 28.43 -9.64
C GLY A 731 23.70 29.24 -8.37
N VAL A 732 23.43 28.65 -7.20
CA VAL A 732 23.81 29.24 -5.89
C VAL A 732 25.33 29.28 -5.80
N LYS A 733 25.90 30.40 -5.34
CA LYS A 733 27.34 30.57 -5.24
C LYS A 733 27.86 30.38 -3.82
N THR A 734 27.06 30.68 -2.82
CA THR A 734 27.46 30.64 -1.41
C THR A 734 26.45 29.80 -0.63
N VAL A 735 26.97 28.89 0.19
CA VAL A 735 26.14 28.09 1.09
C VAL A 735 26.60 28.25 2.54
N LEU A 736 25.66 28.60 3.42
CA LEU A 736 25.87 28.60 4.86
C LEU A 736 25.46 27.22 5.39
N LEU A 737 26.36 26.57 6.11
CA LEU A 737 26.10 25.23 6.66
C LEU A 737 26.71 25.08 8.05
N PRO A 738 26.19 24.18 8.89
CA PRO A 738 26.73 23.94 10.22
C PRO A 738 28.21 23.56 10.17
N LYS A 739 29.04 24.11 11.06
CA LYS A 739 30.48 23.82 11.10
C LYS A 739 30.81 22.34 11.18
N ARG A 740 29.97 21.55 11.87
CA ARG A 740 30.17 20.10 11.99
C ARG A 740 29.95 19.35 10.66
N ASN A 741 29.22 19.93 9.72
CA ASN A 741 29.02 19.35 8.40
C ASN A 741 30.13 19.67 7.38
N MET A 742 31.15 20.44 7.78
CA MET A 742 32.27 20.75 6.86
C MET A 742 33.02 19.51 6.38
N GLN A 743 33.12 18.47 7.22
CA GLN A 743 33.71 17.19 6.86
C GLN A 743 32.93 16.43 5.76
N ASP A 744 31.61 16.65 5.68
CA ASP A 744 30.77 15.99 4.68
C ASP A 744 31.00 16.54 3.27
N LEU A 745 31.64 17.71 3.15
CA LEU A 745 32.04 18.31 1.88
C LEU A 745 33.11 17.49 1.15
N ASP A 746 33.81 16.59 1.83
CA ASP A 746 34.79 15.67 1.21
C ASP A 746 34.13 14.67 0.25
N GLU A 747 32.83 14.53 0.34
CA GLU A 747 32.06 13.70 -0.61
C GLU A 747 31.71 14.43 -1.91
N LEU A 748 31.92 15.74 -1.97
CA LEU A 748 31.65 16.53 -3.17
C LEU A 748 32.79 16.40 -4.19
N PRO A 749 32.46 16.41 -5.49
CA PRO A 749 33.46 16.53 -6.56
C PRO A 749 34.31 17.81 -6.41
N GLU A 750 35.58 17.71 -6.73
CA GLU A 750 36.52 18.83 -6.59
C GLU A 750 36.13 20.08 -7.40
N ASN A 751 35.56 19.92 -8.59
CA ASN A 751 35.07 21.02 -9.40
C ASN A 751 34.02 21.85 -8.66
N ILE A 752 33.03 21.18 -8.02
CA ILE A 752 31.97 21.85 -7.26
C ILE A 752 32.56 22.54 -6.02
N ARG A 753 33.49 21.87 -5.33
CA ARG A 753 34.18 22.48 -4.18
C ARG A 753 34.94 23.74 -4.53
N LYS A 754 35.51 23.83 -5.74
CA LYS A 754 36.24 25.00 -6.21
C LYS A 754 35.36 26.14 -6.72
N GLU A 755 34.16 25.81 -7.24
CA GLU A 755 33.23 26.78 -7.85
C GLU A 755 32.25 27.40 -6.86
N MET A 756 32.05 26.79 -5.68
CA MET A 756 31.13 27.24 -4.65
C MET A 756 31.88 27.65 -3.41
N GLN A 757 31.35 28.64 -2.68
CA GLN A 757 31.84 29.07 -1.40
C GLN A 757 31.00 28.43 -0.27
N PHE A 758 31.66 27.69 0.61
CA PHE A 758 31.04 27.06 1.77
C PHE A 758 31.49 27.79 3.04
N ILE A 759 30.53 28.33 3.78
CA ILE A 759 30.82 29.12 4.97
C ILE A 759 30.27 28.38 6.20
N PRO A 760 31.14 27.93 7.11
CA PRO A 760 30.71 27.30 8.36
C PRO A 760 30.06 28.31 9.29
N VAL A 761 28.95 27.92 9.91
CA VAL A 761 28.23 28.70 10.90
C VAL A 761 27.98 27.87 12.17
N GLU A 762 28.08 28.50 13.33
CA GLU A 762 27.82 27.88 14.64
C GLU A 762 26.60 28.50 15.33
N HIS A 763 26.30 29.77 15.00
CA HIS A 763 25.22 30.53 15.62
C HIS A 763 24.38 31.27 14.58
N LEU A 764 23.11 31.50 14.88
CA LEU A 764 22.20 32.26 14.02
C LEU A 764 22.65 33.69 13.77
N ASP A 765 23.30 34.32 14.74
CA ASP A 765 23.83 35.68 14.57
C ASP A 765 24.84 35.74 13.40
N ASP A 766 25.66 34.71 13.22
CA ASP A 766 26.62 34.64 12.11
C ASP A 766 25.88 34.49 10.78
N VAL A 767 24.81 33.63 10.78
CA VAL A 767 23.98 33.46 9.60
C VAL A 767 23.33 34.75 9.18
N LEU A 768 22.72 35.48 10.12
CA LEU A 768 22.03 36.75 9.84
C LEU A 768 22.98 37.82 9.32
N LYS A 769 24.18 37.94 9.87
CA LYS A 769 25.23 38.87 9.38
C LYS A 769 25.67 38.57 7.95
N LEU A 770 25.76 37.28 7.61
CA LEU A 770 26.23 36.84 6.28
C LEU A 770 25.12 36.87 5.21
N ALA A 771 23.89 36.57 5.63
CA ALA A 771 22.74 36.39 4.71
C ALA A 771 22.01 37.71 4.42
N LEU A 772 21.94 38.64 5.35
CA LEU A 772 21.22 39.91 5.18
C LEU A 772 22.11 40.97 4.55
N GLU A 773 21.54 41.76 3.66
CA GLU A 773 22.20 42.95 3.10
C GLU A 773 22.02 44.14 4.04
N ASP A 774 23.06 44.98 4.16
CA ASP A 774 22.92 46.24 4.87
C ASP A 774 22.04 47.24 4.11
N LYS A 775 21.27 48.09 4.85
CA LYS A 775 20.29 49.00 4.25
C LYS A 775 20.85 50.00 3.22
N ASN A 776 22.17 50.02 3.03
CA ASN A 776 22.87 51.00 2.18
C ASN A 776 23.55 50.39 0.94
N GLU A 777 23.34 49.12 0.65
CA GLU A 777 23.64 48.47 -0.62
C GLU A 777 22.31 48.05 -1.29
#